data_6b90cb01ba5d1d5d643141faa4f49dbc
#
_entry.id   6b90cb01ba5d1d5d643141faa4f49dbc
#
_cell.length_a   1.000
_cell.length_b   1.000
_cell.length_c   1.000
_cell.angle_alpha   90.00
_cell.angle_beta   90.00
_cell.angle_gamma   90.00
#
_symmetry.space_group_name_H-M   'P 1'
#
loop_
_entity.id
_entity.type
_entity.pdbx_description
1 polymer ?
#
loop_
_entity_poly.entity_id
_entity_poly.type
_entity_poly.pdbx_seq_one_letter_code
_entity_poly.pdbx_strand_id
1 'polypeptide(L)'
;MGTGDEMQNQKFAVVDLETTGNNKNKDSIIQLSIVVVQDLKIIDQYTTFLSDETELTPFIRELTNIDSSMLEDAPKFRDIASRVAGLLDGCIFTAHNVEFDFGFLQSAFKSCGIDYQPNHLLDTVELSKIFLPRLERFQLNEIAQALGLELSNAHRADEDARATAELLIHLLQKMMTLDAETLKHLYHLSKPLKYNLSDVIFSIVAESHTGDAEGLERHGDFYIRRKKGGRRKMEAATVGELYDGYIAHSGRRYRTEQLRLANEIFEALEQKENLALEAYTGVGKTIAFLIAVISFHSLYGQKVLISTSKKILQHQILIEDLAALEAAIGMPIPAVALKGRENYLNLDAFKLLLSLEDNNTEIIQLKMKLLVWLLETDTGDLSEIHLRGPERAYYRTASIQAGEGAGHFFFNRALTEAGHATFTLTNHYFLIDCIDHLPDIDTVIVDEAHQLKRSLEERMKTTFSYQAMKFFIGQVGTPSQERLLANYISHNDATSVYLLEDILKHLNQNIDKMFTAIEARNTSDLLHHIDTGIRHTSTFLGAVRGTRNYQFIYNHMHHYQKMLNALGAAIRQNRYVLEGNRNLQKIKVHVQQEDMASLRERAGHIKATIMLSGTLEVNGGFSHLDYWYGDRPFKSLIVQNENLFGGTKIFIPEDIPAYDINDDDFIAAIVEYIAVYLSETGQKLMVLFSNFELLDKVHEYTADVQTFEDFVILRQTRMSSSEKLLSQFNHLDRCVLLGTSSFNEGINMQASGTKCLMLTKLPFPVPKKSDFRNFYKNDLPEAVFQFRQIAGRVQRRPEDRGLLLLFDKRILDRKYRNTFLKYFPSENVIQGDGESFKGLLRDL
;
A
#
# COMPACT_ATOMS: atom_id res chain seq x y z
N MET A 1 -12.95 -16.26 42.45
CA MET A 1 -12.54 -15.07 43.21
C MET A 1 -11.08 -15.27 43.54
N GLY A 2 -10.18 -14.95 42.63
CA GLY A 2 -8.72 -14.89 42.83
C GLY A 2 -8.39 -13.48 43.31
N THR A 3 -7.55 -13.46 44.33
CA THR A 3 -7.11 -12.23 45.01
C THR A 3 -6.14 -11.47 44.11
N GLY A 4 -6.17 -10.12 44.13
CA GLY A 4 -5.42 -9.19 43.26
C GLY A 4 -3.87 -9.23 43.29
N ASP A 5 -3.28 -10.39 43.54
CA ASP A 5 -1.83 -10.65 43.56
C ASP A 5 -1.37 -11.56 42.37
N GLU A 6 -2.24 -11.87 41.41
CA GLU A 6 -1.95 -12.95 40.43
C GLU A 6 -0.92 -12.56 39.37
N MET A 7 -0.84 -11.30 38.96
CA MET A 7 0.13 -10.90 37.93
C MET A 7 1.50 -10.53 38.54
N GLN A 8 1.53 -10.00 39.75
CA GLN A 8 2.77 -9.71 40.48
C GLN A 8 3.63 -10.97 40.77
N ASN A 9 2.99 -12.15 40.75
CA ASN A 9 3.68 -13.44 40.98
C ASN A 9 3.89 -14.22 39.65
N GLN A 10 3.40 -13.75 38.51
CA GLN A 10 3.47 -14.48 37.26
C GLN A 10 4.86 -14.39 36.62
N LYS A 11 5.43 -15.55 36.31
CA LYS A 11 6.75 -15.67 35.68
C LYS A 11 6.58 -16.04 34.19
N PHE A 12 7.39 -15.42 33.35
CA PHE A 12 7.50 -15.75 31.94
C PHE A 12 8.91 -16.27 31.66
N ALA A 13 9.02 -17.47 31.09
CA ALA A 13 10.28 -17.98 30.58
C ALA A 13 10.36 -17.71 29.08
N VAL A 14 11.13 -16.71 28.72
CA VAL A 14 11.37 -16.35 27.32
C VAL A 14 12.48 -17.21 26.76
N VAL A 15 12.17 -18.04 25.79
CA VAL A 15 13.07 -19.04 25.22
C VAL A 15 13.37 -18.67 23.76
N ASP A 16 14.64 -18.82 23.38
CA ASP A 16 15.11 -18.75 22.02
C ASP A 16 16.14 -19.82 21.74
N LEU A 17 16.08 -20.42 20.55
CA LEU A 17 16.91 -21.57 20.18
C LEU A 17 17.60 -21.36 18.85
N GLU A 18 18.90 -21.70 18.79
CA GLU A 18 19.56 -21.92 17.51
C GLU A 18 19.65 -23.42 17.22
N THR A 19 19.43 -23.80 15.96
CA THR A 19 19.32 -25.19 15.56
C THR A 19 20.09 -25.48 14.27
N THR A 20 20.38 -26.76 14.02
CA THR A 20 21.04 -27.21 12.77
C THR A 20 20.15 -27.16 11.54
N GLY A 21 18.85 -26.88 11.71
CA GLY A 21 17.85 -26.78 10.64
C GLY A 21 16.44 -26.63 11.19
N ASN A 22 15.44 -26.73 10.33
CA ASN A 22 14.04 -26.42 10.67
C ASN A 22 13.17 -27.63 11.05
N ASN A 23 13.72 -28.84 11.06
CA ASN A 23 12.94 -30.05 11.29
C ASN A 23 13.21 -30.64 12.66
N LYS A 24 12.35 -30.38 13.65
CA LYS A 24 12.45 -30.83 15.05
C LYS A 24 12.63 -32.34 15.23
N ASN A 25 12.42 -33.18 14.20
CA ASN A 25 12.63 -34.64 14.29
C ASN A 25 13.97 -35.08 13.71
N LYS A 26 14.72 -34.20 13.05
CA LYS A 26 15.98 -34.49 12.35
C LYS A 26 17.12 -33.59 12.80
N ASP A 27 16.77 -32.34 13.11
CA ASP A 27 17.74 -31.30 13.45
C ASP A 27 17.83 -31.15 14.98
N SER A 28 18.97 -30.65 15.45
CA SER A 28 19.29 -30.55 16.85
C SER A 28 19.43 -29.10 17.30
N ILE A 29 19.24 -28.87 18.60
CA ILE A 29 19.49 -27.58 19.23
C ILE A 29 20.99 -27.42 19.45
N ILE A 30 21.57 -26.31 19.00
CA ILE A 30 23.01 -25.99 19.16
C ILE A 30 23.26 -24.82 20.12
N GLN A 31 22.24 -23.97 20.35
CA GLN A 31 22.28 -22.96 21.42
C GLN A 31 20.89 -22.86 22.05
N LEU A 32 20.82 -22.70 23.34
CA LEU A 32 19.61 -22.49 24.13
C LEU A 32 19.80 -21.26 24.99
N SER A 33 18.84 -20.34 24.96
CA SER A 33 18.77 -19.23 25.90
C SER A 33 17.38 -19.16 26.55
N ILE A 34 17.35 -18.94 27.85
CA ILE A 34 16.13 -18.74 28.64
C ILE A 34 16.33 -17.48 29.48
N VAL A 35 15.41 -16.54 29.30
CA VAL A 35 15.35 -15.29 30.08
C VAL A 35 14.06 -15.30 30.90
N VAL A 36 14.18 -15.21 32.22
CA VAL A 36 13.01 -15.22 33.13
C VAL A 36 12.61 -13.80 33.45
N VAL A 37 11.35 -13.47 33.12
CA VAL A 37 10.73 -12.17 33.38
C VAL A 37 9.69 -12.32 34.49
N GLN A 38 9.75 -11.45 35.51
CA GLN A 38 8.77 -11.30 36.58
C GLN A 38 8.66 -9.81 36.93
N ASP A 39 7.48 -9.34 37.28
CA ASP A 39 7.22 -7.93 37.66
C ASP A 39 7.79 -6.90 36.66
N LEU A 40 7.64 -7.19 35.37
CA LEU A 40 8.16 -6.38 34.24
C LEU A 40 9.71 -6.20 34.30
N LYS A 41 10.44 -7.13 34.87
CA LYS A 41 11.91 -7.13 34.99
C LYS A 41 12.47 -8.48 34.62
N ILE A 42 13.62 -8.46 34.00
CA ILE A 42 14.43 -9.66 33.81
C ILE A 42 15.05 -10.00 35.19
N ILE A 43 14.75 -11.21 35.73
CA ILE A 43 15.21 -11.66 37.06
C ILE A 43 16.27 -12.76 36.99
N ASP A 44 16.31 -13.52 35.89
CA ASP A 44 17.28 -14.60 35.68
C ASP A 44 17.54 -14.78 34.17
N GLN A 45 18.74 -15.30 33.86
CA GLN A 45 19.11 -15.65 32.49
C GLN A 45 20.01 -16.87 32.48
N TYR A 46 19.71 -17.81 31.59
CA TYR A 46 20.53 -18.99 31.37
C TYR A 46 20.77 -19.21 29.90
N THR A 47 22.02 -19.20 29.46
CA THR A 47 22.42 -19.46 28.08
C THR A 47 23.50 -20.51 28.03
N THR A 48 23.41 -21.44 27.06
CA THR A 48 24.43 -22.47 26.85
C THR A 48 24.45 -22.91 25.39
N PHE A 49 25.64 -23.24 24.91
CA PHE A 49 25.78 -24.03 23.70
C PHE A 49 25.48 -25.50 24.00
N LEU A 50 25.09 -26.24 22.96
CA LEU A 50 24.81 -27.67 23.08
C LEU A 50 25.64 -28.45 22.07
N SER A 51 26.30 -29.50 22.55
CA SER A 51 27.07 -30.38 21.71
C SER A 51 26.16 -31.31 20.92
N ASP A 52 26.37 -31.35 19.60
CA ASP A 52 25.76 -32.31 18.69
C ASP A 52 26.83 -32.94 17.79
N GLU A 53 26.57 -34.18 17.36
CA GLU A 53 27.45 -34.93 16.46
C GLU A 53 27.25 -34.50 14.97
N THR A 54 26.29 -33.61 14.69
CA THR A 54 25.96 -33.16 13.34
C THR A 54 26.92 -32.05 12.88
N GLU A 55 27.54 -32.23 11.73
CA GLU A 55 28.40 -31.20 11.14
C GLU A 55 27.55 -30.00 10.70
N LEU A 56 27.92 -28.78 11.14
CA LEU A 56 27.21 -27.54 10.80
C LEU A 56 27.39 -27.20 9.32
N THR A 57 26.30 -27.00 8.63
CA THR A 57 26.35 -26.50 7.24
C THR A 57 26.93 -25.09 7.16
N PRO A 58 27.60 -24.71 6.04
CA PRO A 58 28.08 -23.33 5.87
C PRO A 58 26.99 -22.28 6.07
N PHE A 59 25.76 -22.57 5.62
CA PHE A 59 24.61 -21.70 5.81
C PHE A 59 24.27 -21.46 7.29
N ILE A 60 24.23 -22.52 8.12
CA ILE A 60 23.94 -22.38 9.57
C ILE A 60 25.04 -21.60 10.27
N ARG A 61 26.32 -21.86 9.94
CA ARG A 61 27.44 -21.09 10.52
C ARG A 61 27.36 -19.60 10.20
N GLU A 62 27.05 -19.25 8.96
CA GLU A 62 26.88 -17.86 8.53
C GLU A 62 25.66 -17.20 9.18
N LEU A 63 24.54 -17.93 9.31
CA LEU A 63 23.31 -17.43 9.91
C LEU A 63 23.44 -17.18 11.41
N THR A 64 23.99 -18.14 12.17
CA THR A 64 24.01 -18.11 13.64
C THR A 64 25.30 -17.56 14.23
N ASN A 65 26.35 -17.40 13.42
CA ASN A 65 27.71 -17.10 13.84
C ASN A 65 28.26 -18.11 14.85
N ILE A 66 27.79 -19.37 14.81
CA ILE A 66 28.25 -20.47 15.70
C ILE A 66 29.17 -21.37 14.90
N ASP A 67 30.41 -21.48 15.36
CA ASP A 67 31.41 -22.40 14.82
C ASP A 67 31.39 -23.76 15.55
N SER A 68 31.77 -24.83 14.83
CA SER A 68 31.84 -26.18 15.41
C SER A 68 32.77 -26.25 16.64
N SER A 69 33.80 -25.43 16.70
CA SER A 69 34.70 -25.32 17.85
C SER A 69 34.02 -24.83 19.13
N MET A 70 32.94 -24.04 19.00
CA MET A 70 32.17 -23.59 20.18
C MET A 70 31.31 -24.70 20.78
N LEU A 71 31.05 -25.75 20.02
CA LEU A 71 30.21 -26.89 20.43
C LEU A 71 31.01 -28.08 20.94
N GLU A 72 32.35 -28.16 20.76
CA GLU A 72 33.20 -29.31 21.09
C GLU A 72 33.14 -29.66 22.58
N ASP A 73 33.21 -28.66 23.47
CA ASP A 73 33.17 -28.82 24.93
C ASP A 73 31.78 -28.53 25.54
N ALA A 74 30.75 -28.30 24.70
CA ALA A 74 29.43 -28.00 25.20
C ALA A 74 28.71 -29.22 25.77
N PRO A 75 27.87 -29.10 26.81
CA PRO A 75 27.09 -30.20 27.33
C PRO A 75 26.08 -30.73 26.32
N LYS A 76 25.73 -32.01 26.41
CA LYS A 76 24.57 -32.54 25.69
C LYS A 76 23.27 -32.10 26.38
N PHE A 77 22.18 -31.98 25.63
CA PHE A 77 20.88 -31.54 26.19
C PHE A 77 20.48 -32.41 27.42
N ARG A 78 20.72 -33.71 27.39
CA ARG A 78 20.42 -34.60 28.50
C ARG A 78 21.07 -34.19 29.81
N ASP A 79 22.28 -33.60 29.76
CA ASP A 79 23.04 -33.24 30.93
C ASP A 79 22.48 -32.00 31.64
N ILE A 80 21.76 -31.17 30.88
CA ILE A 80 21.14 -29.93 31.37
C ILE A 80 19.60 -30.02 31.46
N ALA A 81 18.98 -31.08 30.97
CA ALA A 81 17.52 -31.20 30.83
C ALA A 81 16.78 -30.95 32.17
N SER A 82 17.28 -31.49 33.30
CA SER A 82 16.66 -31.25 34.61
C SER A 82 16.76 -29.79 35.05
N ARG A 83 17.88 -29.12 34.75
CA ARG A 83 18.07 -27.69 35.04
C ARG A 83 17.13 -26.84 34.22
N VAL A 84 17.04 -27.12 32.91
CA VAL A 84 16.13 -26.43 31.97
C VAL A 84 14.68 -26.62 32.42
N ALA A 85 14.26 -27.84 32.75
CA ALA A 85 12.93 -28.12 33.28
C ALA A 85 12.60 -27.30 34.54
N GLY A 86 13.57 -27.21 35.48
CA GLY A 86 13.41 -26.39 36.68
C GLY A 86 13.30 -24.87 36.43
N LEU A 87 13.96 -24.32 35.40
CA LEU A 87 13.83 -22.92 35.01
C LEU A 87 12.48 -22.62 34.36
N LEU A 88 11.89 -23.60 33.71
CA LEU A 88 10.59 -23.47 33.01
C LEU A 88 9.40 -23.78 33.96
N ASP A 89 9.66 -24.42 35.11
CA ASP A 89 8.59 -24.81 36.03
C ASP A 89 7.86 -23.60 36.62
N GLY A 90 6.54 -23.62 36.56
CA GLY A 90 5.68 -22.51 37.01
C GLY A 90 5.73 -21.25 36.16
N CYS A 91 6.41 -21.27 35.00
CA CYS A 91 6.49 -20.16 34.09
C CYS A 91 5.51 -20.31 32.92
N ILE A 92 5.07 -19.18 32.34
CA ILE A 92 4.48 -19.14 31.00
C ILE A 92 5.62 -19.24 30.00
N PHE A 93 5.60 -20.30 29.18
CA PHE A 93 6.57 -20.47 28.10
C PHE A 93 6.30 -19.44 27.00
N THR A 94 7.26 -18.59 26.76
CA THR A 94 7.14 -17.47 25.79
C THR A 94 8.26 -17.55 24.77
N ALA A 95 7.95 -17.29 23.49
CA ALA A 95 8.95 -17.16 22.44
C ALA A 95 8.47 -16.23 21.31
N HIS A 96 9.40 -15.86 20.44
CA HIS A 96 9.07 -15.13 19.21
C HIS A 96 8.84 -16.12 18.07
N ASN A 97 7.58 -16.54 17.83
CA ASN A 97 7.13 -17.69 17.06
C ASN A 97 7.24 -19.00 17.88
N VAL A 98 6.46 -19.07 18.93
CA VAL A 98 6.51 -20.09 19.98
C VAL A 98 6.44 -21.54 19.48
N GLU A 99 5.83 -21.82 18.34
CA GLU A 99 5.74 -23.18 17.80
C GLU A 99 7.10 -23.79 17.46
N PHE A 100 8.03 -22.97 17.00
CA PHE A 100 9.38 -23.40 16.66
C PHE A 100 10.14 -23.84 17.92
N ASP A 101 10.35 -22.93 18.84
CA ASP A 101 11.16 -23.16 20.04
C ASP A 101 10.56 -24.23 20.96
N PHE A 102 9.26 -24.13 21.21
CA PHE A 102 8.55 -25.13 21.98
C PHE A 102 8.61 -26.52 21.33
N GLY A 103 8.43 -26.58 19.98
CA GLY A 103 8.48 -27.85 19.27
C GLY A 103 9.82 -28.56 19.33
N PHE A 104 10.94 -27.83 19.22
CA PHE A 104 12.28 -28.36 19.35
C PHE A 104 12.57 -28.77 20.80
N LEU A 105 12.25 -27.93 21.78
CA LEU A 105 12.50 -28.19 23.18
C LEU A 105 11.70 -29.39 23.70
N GLN A 106 10.42 -29.50 23.28
CA GLN A 106 9.59 -30.67 23.63
C GLN A 106 10.18 -31.98 23.06
N SER A 107 10.67 -31.93 21.80
CA SER A 107 11.33 -33.08 21.18
C SER A 107 12.61 -33.46 21.94
N ALA A 108 13.42 -32.47 22.35
CA ALA A 108 14.64 -32.69 23.13
C ALA A 108 14.36 -33.30 24.52
N PHE A 109 13.35 -32.79 25.23
CA PHE A 109 12.92 -33.39 26.52
C PHE A 109 12.42 -34.82 26.36
N LYS A 110 11.60 -35.09 25.35
CA LYS A 110 11.10 -36.42 25.05
C LYS A 110 12.23 -37.42 24.79
N SER A 111 13.31 -37.02 24.11
CA SER A 111 14.48 -37.84 23.88
C SER A 111 15.21 -38.21 25.18
N CYS A 112 15.07 -37.40 26.25
CA CYS A 112 15.58 -37.64 27.58
C CYS A 112 14.60 -38.36 28.52
N GLY A 113 13.43 -38.75 28.02
CA GLY A 113 12.40 -39.42 28.84
C GLY A 113 11.59 -38.48 29.71
N ILE A 114 11.66 -37.17 29.48
CA ILE A 114 10.90 -36.13 30.19
C ILE A 114 9.71 -35.73 29.35
N ASP A 115 8.50 -35.87 29.89
CA ASP A 115 7.28 -35.37 29.23
C ASP A 115 7.01 -33.94 29.72
N TYR A 116 7.59 -32.97 28.97
CA TYR A 116 7.44 -31.56 29.28
C TYR A 116 6.19 -31.00 28.61
N GLN A 117 5.24 -30.55 29.41
CA GLN A 117 3.99 -29.90 28.97
C GLN A 117 3.81 -28.59 29.78
N PRO A 118 4.10 -27.44 29.22
CA PRO A 118 3.84 -26.16 29.89
C PRO A 118 2.33 -25.94 30.04
N ASN A 119 1.94 -25.37 31.17
CA ASN A 119 0.54 -25.03 31.41
C ASN A 119 0.03 -23.97 30.45
N HIS A 120 0.92 -23.03 30.07
CA HIS A 120 0.61 -21.89 29.25
C HIS A 120 1.72 -21.60 28.24
N LEU A 121 1.31 -21.26 27.02
CA LEU A 121 2.16 -20.79 25.92
C LEU A 121 1.80 -19.35 25.56
N LEU A 122 2.78 -18.52 25.18
CA LEU A 122 2.58 -17.16 24.74
C LEU A 122 3.49 -16.84 23.54
N ASP A 123 2.93 -16.26 22.48
CA ASP A 123 3.66 -15.91 21.28
C ASP A 123 3.79 -14.40 21.13
N THR A 124 5.01 -13.86 21.19
CA THR A 124 5.24 -12.42 21.06
C THR A 124 4.99 -11.89 19.64
N VAL A 125 4.99 -12.74 18.59
CA VAL A 125 4.55 -12.35 17.24
C VAL A 125 3.04 -12.09 17.23
N GLU A 126 2.25 -12.97 17.89
CA GLU A 126 0.81 -12.77 18.03
C GLU A 126 0.50 -11.49 18.80
N LEU A 127 1.17 -11.29 19.94
CA LEU A 127 1.03 -10.06 20.73
C LEU A 127 1.39 -8.82 19.92
N SER A 128 2.50 -8.84 19.20
CA SER A 128 2.95 -7.70 18.39
C SER A 128 1.96 -7.33 17.30
N LYS A 129 1.35 -8.32 16.63
CA LYS A 129 0.30 -8.08 15.64
C LYS A 129 -0.93 -7.36 16.19
N ILE A 130 -1.26 -7.60 17.46
CA ILE A 130 -2.42 -7.02 18.13
C ILE A 130 -2.09 -5.66 18.73
N PHE A 131 -1.01 -5.59 19.52
CA PHE A 131 -0.69 -4.42 20.35
C PHE A 131 0.25 -3.41 19.69
N LEU A 132 0.84 -3.73 18.53
CA LEU A 132 1.62 -2.80 17.72
C LEU A 132 0.97 -2.62 16.33
N PRO A 133 -0.25 -2.07 16.28
CA PRO A 133 -1.09 -2.08 15.07
C PRO A 133 -0.51 -1.33 13.88
N ARG A 134 0.43 -0.40 14.11
CA ARG A 134 1.07 0.43 13.06
C ARG A 134 2.29 -0.23 12.42
N LEU A 135 2.79 -1.34 12.98
CA LEU A 135 3.93 -2.06 12.41
C LEU A 135 3.50 -2.88 11.18
N GLU A 136 4.34 -2.86 10.17
CA GLU A 136 4.13 -3.60 8.91
C GLU A 136 4.72 -5.01 8.98
N ARG A 137 5.83 -5.16 9.71
CA ARG A 137 6.60 -6.40 9.83
C ARG A 137 6.82 -6.76 11.28
N PHE A 138 6.81 -8.05 11.53
CA PHE A 138 6.85 -8.62 12.89
C PHE A 138 8.05 -9.55 13.09
N GLN A 139 9.15 -9.34 12.37
CA GLN A 139 10.43 -9.97 12.65
C GLN A 139 11.08 -9.26 13.85
N LEU A 140 11.76 -10.00 14.70
CA LEU A 140 12.29 -9.46 15.97
C LEU A 140 13.21 -8.25 15.76
N ASN A 141 14.10 -8.31 14.76
CA ASN A 141 15.02 -7.23 14.41
C ASN A 141 14.28 -5.95 13.99
N GLU A 142 13.19 -6.09 13.21
CA GLU A 142 12.41 -4.93 12.75
C GLU A 142 11.58 -4.31 13.88
N ILE A 143 11.03 -5.15 14.76
CA ILE A 143 10.33 -4.67 15.96
C ILE A 143 11.31 -3.98 16.91
N ALA A 144 12.49 -4.59 17.16
CA ALA A 144 13.52 -4.02 18.02
C ALA A 144 13.96 -2.64 17.49
N GLN A 145 14.23 -2.52 16.21
CA GLN A 145 14.55 -1.22 15.58
C GLN A 145 13.43 -0.18 15.75
N ALA A 146 12.17 -0.58 15.53
CA ALA A 146 11.03 0.33 15.64
C ALA A 146 10.77 0.81 17.07
N LEU A 147 11.06 -0.03 18.07
CA LEU A 147 10.89 0.28 19.49
C LEU A 147 12.17 0.83 20.14
N GLY A 148 13.30 0.86 19.44
CA GLY A 148 14.60 1.28 19.99
C GLY A 148 15.16 0.30 21.02
N LEU A 149 14.86 -1.01 20.89
CA LEU A 149 15.43 -2.05 21.73
C LEU A 149 16.85 -2.40 21.26
N GLU A 150 17.72 -2.78 22.19
CA GLU A 150 19.10 -3.16 21.88
C GLU A 150 19.13 -4.58 21.29
N LEU A 151 19.53 -4.71 20.05
CA LEU A 151 19.79 -5.98 19.36
C LEU A 151 21.03 -5.81 18.47
N SER A 152 22.20 -6.17 18.99
CA SER A 152 23.48 -5.91 18.33
C SER A 152 23.86 -7.00 17.33
N ASN A 153 23.55 -8.28 17.61
CA ASN A 153 23.89 -9.44 16.79
C ASN A 153 22.65 -10.35 16.67
N ALA A 154 21.78 -10.05 15.73
CA ALA A 154 20.64 -10.92 15.42
C ALA A 154 21.11 -12.34 15.04
N HIS A 155 20.31 -13.36 15.35
CA HIS A 155 20.58 -14.78 15.17
C HIS A 155 21.63 -15.35 16.15
N ARG A 156 21.56 -14.85 17.38
CA ARG A 156 22.19 -15.47 18.56
C ARG A 156 21.14 -15.62 19.65
N ALA A 157 20.92 -16.84 20.09
CA ALA A 157 19.84 -17.13 21.04
C ALA A 157 19.91 -16.29 22.35
N ASP A 158 21.10 -15.89 22.81
CA ASP A 158 21.25 -15.06 24.01
C ASP A 158 20.74 -13.61 23.80
N GLU A 159 21.03 -13.00 22.64
CA GLU A 159 20.57 -11.65 22.30
C GLU A 159 19.11 -11.67 21.90
N ASP A 160 18.68 -12.66 21.12
CA ASP A 160 17.31 -12.77 20.64
C ASP A 160 16.32 -13.08 21.78
N ALA A 161 16.68 -13.96 22.74
CA ALA A 161 15.88 -14.19 23.92
C ALA A 161 15.76 -12.94 24.81
N ARG A 162 16.85 -12.16 24.95
CA ARG A 162 16.85 -10.92 25.74
C ARG A 162 15.98 -9.84 25.03
N ALA A 163 16.17 -9.62 23.75
CA ALA A 163 15.36 -8.68 22.98
C ALA A 163 13.87 -9.08 23.00
N THR A 164 13.56 -10.38 22.92
CA THR A 164 12.19 -10.90 23.06
C THR A 164 11.63 -10.66 24.46
N ALA A 165 12.45 -10.77 25.52
CA ALA A 165 12.03 -10.45 26.89
C ALA A 165 11.74 -8.96 27.07
N GLU A 166 12.57 -8.09 26.53
CA GLU A 166 12.34 -6.62 26.52
C GLU A 166 11.09 -6.26 25.71
N LEU A 167 10.87 -6.91 24.56
CA LEU A 167 9.63 -6.79 23.78
C LEU A 167 8.41 -7.24 24.59
N LEU A 168 8.48 -8.39 25.27
CA LEU A 168 7.39 -8.85 26.12
C LEU A 168 7.05 -7.85 27.21
N ILE A 169 8.06 -7.30 27.90
CA ILE A 169 7.87 -6.26 28.93
C ILE A 169 7.16 -5.03 28.32
N HIS A 170 7.62 -4.57 27.17
CA HIS A 170 6.99 -3.46 26.47
C HIS A 170 5.52 -3.73 26.14
N LEU A 171 5.20 -4.92 25.62
CA LEU A 171 3.83 -5.33 25.28
C LEU A 171 2.94 -5.43 26.51
N LEU A 172 3.43 -6.00 27.61
CA LEU A 172 2.71 -6.06 28.88
C LEU A 172 2.45 -4.67 29.47
N GLN A 173 3.45 -3.79 29.48
CA GLN A 173 3.28 -2.39 29.89
C GLN A 173 2.22 -1.69 29.05
N LYS A 174 2.22 -1.89 27.73
CA LYS A 174 1.22 -1.34 26.84
C LYS A 174 -0.19 -1.86 27.13
N MET A 175 -0.35 -3.15 27.38
CA MET A 175 -1.64 -3.73 27.80
C MET A 175 -2.17 -3.07 29.09
N MET A 176 -1.30 -2.81 30.06
CA MET A 176 -1.67 -2.19 31.34
C MET A 176 -2.12 -0.72 31.19
N THR A 177 -1.75 -0.05 30.09
CA THR A 177 -2.22 1.32 29.82
C THR A 177 -3.62 1.38 29.17
N LEU A 178 -4.18 0.23 28.76
CA LEU A 178 -5.50 0.18 28.12
C LEU A 178 -6.64 0.36 29.15
N ASP A 179 -7.74 0.95 28.70
CA ASP A 179 -8.93 1.09 29.54
C ASP A 179 -9.60 -0.26 29.81
N ALA A 180 -10.32 -0.35 30.93
CA ALA A 180 -10.92 -1.58 31.42
C ALA A 180 -11.98 -2.16 30.45
N GLU A 181 -12.68 -1.35 29.66
CA GLU A 181 -13.70 -1.79 28.71
C GLU A 181 -13.04 -2.42 27.48
N THR A 182 -12.01 -1.79 26.96
CA THR A 182 -11.18 -2.36 25.87
C THR A 182 -10.53 -3.68 26.30
N LEU A 183 -9.94 -3.75 27.49
CA LEU A 183 -9.37 -4.99 28.04
C LEU A 183 -10.39 -6.11 28.16
N LYS A 184 -11.62 -5.83 28.59
CA LYS A 184 -12.72 -6.82 28.63
C LYS A 184 -13.05 -7.34 27.23
N HIS A 185 -13.14 -6.47 26.24
CA HIS A 185 -13.38 -6.90 24.86
C HIS A 185 -12.24 -7.77 24.35
N LEU A 186 -10.97 -7.38 24.60
CA LEU A 186 -9.78 -8.16 24.23
C LEU A 186 -9.78 -9.53 24.92
N TYR A 187 -10.14 -9.60 26.20
CA TYR A 187 -10.28 -10.86 26.93
C TYR A 187 -11.29 -11.79 26.27
N HIS A 188 -12.48 -11.30 25.94
CA HIS A 188 -13.50 -12.14 25.30
C HIS A 188 -13.07 -12.61 23.90
N LEU A 189 -12.42 -11.74 23.13
CA LEU A 189 -11.95 -12.07 21.79
C LEU A 189 -10.77 -13.04 21.79
N SER A 190 -9.92 -13.01 22.83
CA SER A 190 -8.72 -13.85 22.88
C SER A 190 -8.99 -15.31 23.28
N LYS A 191 -10.17 -15.63 23.84
CA LYS A 191 -10.50 -17.00 24.28
C LYS A 191 -10.36 -18.10 23.24
N PRO A 192 -10.75 -17.90 21.95
CA PRO A 192 -10.58 -18.92 20.91
C PRO A 192 -9.17 -18.97 20.32
N LEU A 193 -8.25 -18.08 20.71
CA LEU A 193 -6.88 -18.09 20.21
C LEU A 193 -6.12 -19.30 20.75
N LYS A 194 -5.12 -19.76 19.99
CA LYS A 194 -4.37 -20.98 20.28
C LYS A 194 -3.53 -20.87 21.54
N TYR A 195 -2.98 -19.68 21.79
CA TYR A 195 -2.10 -19.42 22.92
C TYR A 195 -2.86 -18.72 24.05
N ASN A 196 -2.31 -18.78 25.27
CA ASN A 196 -3.01 -18.39 26.51
C ASN A 196 -3.05 -16.86 26.73
N LEU A 197 -3.19 -16.07 25.67
CA LEU A 197 -3.33 -14.62 25.77
C LEU A 197 -4.49 -14.19 26.67
N SER A 198 -5.61 -14.93 26.65
CA SER A 198 -6.77 -14.67 27.52
C SER A 198 -6.42 -14.65 29.02
N ASP A 199 -5.53 -15.52 29.46
CA ASP A 199 -5.17 -15.62 30.88
C ASP A 199 -4.30 -14.43 31.32
N VAL A 200 -3.38 -14.01 30.42
CA VAL A 200 -2.58 -12.80 30.65
C VAL A 200 -3.45 -11.55 30.71
N ILE A 201 -4.40 -11.40 29.78
CA ILE A 201 -5.33 -10.25 29.78
C ILE A 201 -6.22 -10.30 31.03
N PHE A 202 -6.69 -11.49 31.43
CA PHE A 202 -7.50 -11.66 32.65
C PHE A 202 -6.75 -11.20 33.90
N SER A 203 -5.49 -11.57 34.05
CA SER A 203 -4.64 -11.14 35.18
C SER A 203 -4.50 -9.60 35.22
N ILE A 204 -4.29 -8.96 34.05
CA ILE A 204 -4.23 -7.49 33.97
C ILE A 204 -5.57 -6.84 34.32
N VAL A 205 -6.72 -7.38 33.84
CA VAL A 205 -8.05 -6.86 34.16
C VAL A 205 -8.34 -6.96 35.66
N ALA A 206 -7.90 -8.04 36.30
CA ALA A 206 -8.11 -8.27 37.75
C ALA A 206 -7.34 -7.26 38.63
N GLU A 207 -6.18 -6.80 38.14
CA GLU A 207 -5.32 -5.81 38.85
C GLU A 207 -5.61 -4.36 38.45
N SER A 208 -6.27 -4.14 37.28
CA SER A 208 -6.49 -2.80 36.79
C SER A 208 -7.37 -2.00 37.72
N HIS A 209 -6.76 -1.14 38.51
CA HIS A 209 -7.40 0.04 39.01
C HIS A 209 -7.82 0.86 37.76
N THR A 210 -9.08 1.26 37.70
CA THR A 210 -9.65 2.13 36.67
C THR A 210 -8.64 3.17 36.23
N GLY A 211 -7.82 2.88 35.22
CA GLY A 211 -6.99 3.86 34.58
C GLY A 211 -7.93 4.94 34.06
N ASP A 212 -7.78 6.15 34.56
CA ASP A 212 -8.49 7.30 34.04
C ASP A 212 -8.31 7.32 32.54
N ALA A 213 -9.42 7.41 31.80
CA ALA A 213 -9.43 7.54 30.35
C ALA A 213 -8.90 8.94 29.94
N GLU A 214 -7.82 9.38 30.57
CA GLU A 214 -7.20 10.68 30.36
C GLU A 214 -6.73 10.77 28.89
N GLY A 215 -7.31 11.68 28.14
CA GLY A 215 -7.02 11.83 26.71
C GLY A 215 -7.91 10.97 25.78
N LEU A 216 -8.86 10.22 26.33
CA LEU A 216 -9.86 9.49 25.54
C LEU A 216 -11.23 10.19 25.59
N GLU A 217 -12.05 9.97 24.58
CA GLU A 217 -13.45 10.38 24.54
C GLU A 217 -14.31 9.16 24.20
N ARG A 218 -15.49 9.06 24.80
CA ARG A 218 -16.42 7.96 24.53
C ARG A 218 -17.30 8.29 23.33
N HIS A 219 -17.32 7.42 22.34
CA HIS A 219 -18.21 7.49 21.19
C HIS A 219 -18.99 6.16 21.03
N GLY A 220 -20.24 6.17 21.45
CA GLY A 220 -21.04 4.94 21.51
C GLY A 220 -20.43 3.91 22.46
N ASP A 221 -20.06 2.75 21.93
CA ASP A 221 -19.49 1.63 22.67
C ASP A 221 -17.94 1.66 22.70
N PHE A 222 -17.33 2.69 22.10
CA PHE A 222 -15.88 2.75 21.94
C PHE A 222 -15.26 3.94 22.67
N TYR A 223 -14.06 3.75 23.21
CA TYR A 223 -13.16 4.81 23.56
C TYR A 223 -12.28 5.16 22.37
N ILE A 224 -12.11 6.47 22.11
CA ILE A 224 -11.35 6.99 20.99
C ILE A 224 -10.42 8.06 21.53
N ARG A 225 -9.23 8.17 20.97
CA ARG A 225 -8.29 9.22 21.32
C ARG A 225 -8.87 10.61 21.07
N ARG A 226 -8.83 11.45 22.13
CA ARG A 226 -9.26 12.84 22.02
C ARG A 226 -8.17 13.64 21.32
N LYS A 227 -8.48 14.26 20.20
CA LYS A 227 -7.55 15.14 19.51
C LYS A 227 -7.36 16.44 20.29
N LYS A 228 -6.11 16.81 20.59
CA LYS A 228 -5.80 18.10 21.21
C LYS A 228 -5.99 19.21 20.18
N GLY A 229 -6.98 20.06 20.37
CA GLY A 229 -7.24 21.23 19.53
C GLY A 229 -6.33 22.39 19.94
N GLY A 230 -5.61 22.96 19.00
CA GLY A 230 -4.85 24.20 19.20
C GLY A 230 -5.01 25.09 17.97
N ARG A 231 -5.87 26.12 18.05
CA ARG A 231 -5.95 27.12 16.99
C ARG A 231 -5.05 28.30 17.39
N ARG A 232 -3.94 28.47 16.67
CA ARG A 232 -3.22 29.75 16.67
C ARG A 232 -3.51 30.43 15.33
N LYS A 233 -3.82 31.73 15.38
CA LYS A 233 -3.97 32.55 14.19
C LYS A 233 -2.59 32.74 13.58
N MET A 234 -2.46 32.46 12.29
CA MET A 234 -1.22 32.68 11.56
C MET A 234 -0.99 34.18 11.39
N GLU A 235 0.23 34.64 11.60
CA GLU A 235 0.64 36.02 11.27
C GLU A 235 0.74 36.15 9.74
N ALA A 236 0.41 37.34 9.22
CA ALA A 236 0.50 37.62 7.79
C ALA A 236 1.96 37.54 7.32
N ALA A 237 2.22 36.79 6.30
CA ALA A 237 3.56 36.62 5.75
C ALA A 237 3.52 36.55 4.22
N THR A 238 4.44 37.24 3.59
CA THR A 238 4.59 37.22 2.11
C THR A 238 5.30 35.97 1.62
N VAL A 239 5.18 35.70 0.34
CA VAL A 239 5.89 34.58 -0.32
C VAL A 239 7.41 34.70 -0.12
N GLY A 240 7.97 35.90 -0.24
CA GLY A 240 9.41 36.16 -0.04
C GLY A 240 9.87 35.85 1.38
N GLU A 241 9.17 36.35 2.39
CA GLU A 241 9.50 36.13 3.80
C GLU A 241 9.44 34.65 4.17
N LEU A 242 8.42 33.93 3.71
CA LEU A 242 8.30 32.48 3.95
C LEU A 242 9.41 31.69 3.24
N TYR A 243 9.76 32.07 2.01
CA TYR A 243 10.80 31.40 1.25
C TYR A 243 12.19 31.65 1.88
N ASP A 244 12.51 32.89 2.24
CA ASP A 244 13.77 33.24 2.89
C ASP A 244 13.93 32.53 4.23
N GLY A 245 12.85 32.47 5.04
CA GLY A 245 12.79 31.72 6.29
C GLY A 245 13.04 30.22 6.08
N TYR A 246 12.41 29.64 5.06
CA TYR A 246 12.61 28.22 4.71
C TYR A 246 14.06 27.92 4.28
N ILE A 247 14.67 28.77 3.43
CA ILE A 247 16.06 28.61 3.00
C ILE A 247 17.03 28.75 4.17
N ALA A 248 16.83 29.74 5.01
CA ALA A 248 17.65 29.96 6.19
C ALA A 248 17.62 28.77 7.17
N HIS A 249 16.44 28.21 7.41
CA HIS A 249 16.28 27.07 8.33
C HIS A 249 16.78 25.75 7.74
N SER A 250 16.44 25.48 6.47
CA SER A 250 16.77 24.19 5.82
C SER A 250 18.20 24.06 5.35
N GLY A 251 18.97 25.16 5.29
CA GLY A 251 20.32 25.20 4.72
C GLY A 251 20.41 24.88 3.22
N ARG A 252 19.28 24.84 2.53
CA ARG A 252 19.21 24.52 1.09
C ARG A 252 19.68 25.71 0.25
N ARG A 253 20.13 25.43 -0.95
CA ARG A 253 20.54 26.48 -1.89
C ARG A 253 19.31 27.29 -2.33
N TYR A 254 19.44 28.62 -2.29
CA TYR A 254 18.46 29.54 -2.88
C TYR A 254 18.29 29.31 -4.39
N ARG A 255 17.04 29.21 -4.85
CA ARG A 255 16.70 28.98 -6.26
C ARG A 255 15.70 30.03 -6.72
N THR A 256 16.12 30.90 -7.60
CA THR A 256 15.29 31.98 -8.15
C THR A 256 14.05 31.44 -8.87
N GLU A 257 14.21 30.32 -9.59
CA GLU A 257 13.10 29.66 -10.31
C GLU A 257 12.02 29.14 -9.34
N GLN A 258 12.41 28.63 -8.16
CA GLN A 258 11.46 28.17 -7.15
C GLN A 258 10.67 29.31 -6.53
N LEU A 259 11.34 30.43 -6.23
CA LEU A 259 10.67 31.64 -5.74
C LEU A 259 9.75 32.25 -6.80
N ARG A 260 10.22 32.33 -8.06
CA ARG A 260 9.40 32.78 -9.19
C ARG A 260 8.13 31.93 -9.30
N LEU A 261 8.29 30.61 -9.23
CA LEU A 261 7.18 29.67 -9.27
C LEU A 261 6.17 29.92 -8.15
N ALA A 262 6.64 30.13 -6.91
CA ALA A 262 5.78 30.43 -5.78
C ALA A 262 5.01 31.76 -5.97
N ASN A 263 5.65 32.79 -6.52
CA ASN A 263 5.00 34.07 -6.81
C ASN A 263 3.92 33.96 -7.92
N GLU A 264 4.21 33.28 -9.02
CA GLU A 264 3.23 33.08 -10.10
C GLU A 264 1.99 32.31 -9.61
N ILE A 265 2.20 31.29 -8.75
CA ILE A 265 1.11 30.55 -8.11
C ILE A 265 0.33 31.48 -7.17
N PHE A 266 1.02 32.26 -6.35
CA PHE A 266 0.37 33.21 -5.44
C PHE A 266 -0.47 34.25 -6.20
N GLU A 267 0.05 34.84 -7.28
CA GLU A 267 -0.68 35.79 -8.12
C GLU A 267 -1.94 35.15 -8.74
N ALA A 268 -1.83 33.90 -9.23
CA ALA A 268 -2.98 33.19 -9.75
C ALA A 268 -4.04 32.89 -8.68
N LEU A 269 -3.62 32.59 -7.43
CA LEU A 269 -4.51 32.43 -6.28
C LEU A 269 -5.23 33.74 -5.94
N GLU A 270 -4.49 34.84 -5.88
CA GLU A 270 -4.99 36.17 -5.53
C GLU A 270 -5.99 36.70 -6.55
N GLN A 271 -5.65 36.58 -7.84
CA GLN A 271 -6.48 37.06 -8.96
C GLN A 271 -7.61 36.09 -9.31
N LYS A 272 -7.68 34.91 -8.68
CA LYS A 272 -8.61 33.83 -9.01
C LYS A 272 -8.54 33.43 -10.49
N GLU A 273 -7.31 33.31 -11.04
CA GLU A 273 -7.07 32.96 -12.44
C GLU A 273 -6.69 31.47 -12.57
N ASN A 274 -7.09 30.88 -13.68
CA ASN A 274 -6.61 29.54 -14.04
C ASN A 274 -5.17 29.61 -14.55
N LEU A 275 -4.32 28.67 -14.12
CA LEU A 275 -2.92 28.61 -14.50
C LEU A 275 -2.54 27.16 -14.87
N ALA A 276 -1.95 26.98 -16.05
CA ALA A 276 -1.30 25.74 -16.46
C ALA A 276 0.21 25.92 -16.41
N LEU A 277 0.88 25.17 -15.55
CA LEU A 277 2.28 25.37 -15.25
C LEU A 277 3.08 24.08 -15.44
N GLU A 278 4.03 24.12 -16.39
CA GLU A 278 5.06 23.09 -16.48
C GLU A 278 6.35 23.57 -15.81
N ALA A 279 6.83 22.82 -14.83
CA ALA A 279 8.09 23.09 -14.19
C ALA A 279 8.87 21.78 -14.03
N TYR A 280 10.12 21.78 -14.45
CA TYR A 280 10.97 20.59 -14.48
C TYR A 280 11.09 19.90 -13.12
N THR A 281 11.38 18.60 -13.16
CA THR A 281 11.57 17.79 -11.93
C THR A 281 12.81 18.30 -11.18
N GLY A 282 12.68 18.47 -9.86
CA GLY A 282 13.78 18.96 -9.01
C GLY A 282 13.80 20.47 -8.77
N VAL A 283 12.96 21.28 -9.43
CA VAL A 283 12.85 22.72 -9.14
C VAL A 283 12.29 23.01 -7.72
N GLY A 284 11.60 22.03 -7.12
CA GLY A 284 10.98 22.15 -5.81
C GLY A 284 9.52 22.65 -5.85
N LYS A 285 8.73 22.12 -6.80
CA LYS A 285 7.32 22.45 -6.99
C LYS A 285 6.50 22.41 -5.70
N THR A 286 6.66 21.35 -4.91
CA THR A 286 5.87 21.14 -3.67
C THR A 286 6.06 22.27 -2.68
N ILE A 287 7.28 22.62 -2.37
CA ILE A 287 7.59 23.75 -1.47
C ILE A 287 7.09 25.07 -2.06
N ALA A 288 7.24 25.30 -3.37
CA ALA A 288 6.77 26.53 -4.01
C ALA A 288 5.26 26.72 -3.87
N PHE A 289 4.45 25.71 -4.19
CA PHE A 289 3.00 25.87 -4.03
C PHE A 289 2.56 25.88 -2.56
N LEU A 290 3.22 25.17 -1.65
CA LEU A 290 2.90 25.25 -0.22
C LEU A 290 3.17 26.64 0.33
N ILE A 291 4.31 27.27 0.01
CA ILE A 291 4.62 28.65 0.40
C ILE A 291 3.57 29.63 -0.15
N ALA A 292 3.20 29.50 -1.43
CA ALA A 292 2.16 30.33 -2.04
C ALA A 292 0.80 30.19 -1.32
N VAL A 293 0.39 28.96 -0.98
CA VAL A 293 -0.87 28.67 -0.27
C VAL A 293 -0.84 29.20 1.16
N ILE A 294 0.26 29.01 1.88
CA ILE A 294 0.43 29.49 3.25
C ILE A 294 0.39 31.02 3.28
N SER A 295 1.12 31.69 2.37
CA SER A 295 1.09 33.14 2.22
C SER A 295 -0.33 33.64 1.90
N PHE A 296 -0.99 33.02 0.93
CA PHE A 296 -2.35 33.36 0.52
C PHE A 296 -3.36 33.24 1.68
N HIS A 297 -3.28 32.13 2.44
CA HIS A 297 -4.12 31.96 3.62
C HIS A 297 -3.81 32.97 4.71
N SER A 298 -2.53 33.25 4.98
CA SER A 298 -2.12 34.18 6.04
C SER A 298 -2.60 35.60 5.79
N LEU A 299 -2.63 36.04 4.52
CA LEU A 299 -3.04 37.39 4.11
C LEU A 299 -4.56 37.50 3.95
N TYR A 300 -5.23 36.49 3.40
CA TYR A 300 -6.63 36.59 2.99
C TYR A 300 -7.59 35.68 3.77
N GLY A 301 -7.09 34.75 4.58
CA GLY A 301 -7.90 33.77 5.28
C GLY A 301 -8.56 32.72 4.35
N GLN A 302 -8.19 32.70 3.06
CA GLN A 302 -8.75 31.82 2.07
C GLN A 302 -8.16 30.43 2.17
N LYS A 303 -8.95 29.42 1.84
CA LYS A 303 -8.57 28.00 1.88
C LYS A 303 -8.33 27.48 0.47
N VAL A 304 -7.43 26.51 0.35
CA VAL A 304 -7.08 25.91 -0.94
C VAL A 304 -7.22 24.39 -0.87
N LEU A 305 -7.80 23.79 -1.89
CA LEU A 305 -7.81 22.35 -2.08
C LEU A 305 -6.62 21.94 -2.96
N ILE A 306 -5.79 21.04 -2.47
CA ILE A 306 -4.63 20.53 -3.20
C ILE A 306 -4.88 19.07 -3.56
N SER A 307 -4.86 18.75 -4.85
CA SER A 307 -5.01 17.40 -5.36
C SER A 307 -3.69 16.83 -5.84
N THR A 308 -3.33 15.62 -5.37
CA THR A 308 -2.12 14.90 -5.77
C THR A 308 -2.45 13.59 -6.47
N SER A 309 -1.52 13.02 -7.22
CA SER A 309 -1.78 11.78 -7.96
C SER A 309 -1.87 10.53 -7.07
N LYS A 310 -1.11 10.46 -5.97
CA LYS A 310 -0.98 9.28 -5.11
C LYS A 310 -1.12 9.62 -3.62
N LYS A 311 -1.64 8.67 -2.84
CA LYS A 311 -1.77 8.80 -1.38
C LYS A 311 -0.42 8.96 -0.67
N ILE A 312 0.63 8.33 -1.18
CA ILE A 312 1.98 8.44 -0.62
C ILE A 312 2.51 9.89 -0.70
N LEU A 313 2.18 10.62 -1.77
CA LEU A 313 2.56 12.03 -1.88
C LEU A 313 1.83 12.91 -0.86
N GLN A 314 0.59 12.59 -0.49
CA GLN A 314 -0.12 13.28 0.59
C GLN A 314 0.60 13.11 1.92
N HIS A 315 1.04 11.88 2.20
CA HIS A 315 1.80 11.60 3.41
C HIS A 315 3.14 12.35 3.43
N GLN A 316 3.88 12.31 2.32
CA GLN A 316 5.15 13.03 2.18
C GLN A 316 4.95 14.55 2.41
N ILE A 317 3.94 15.15 1.78
CA ILE A 317 3.64 16.57 1.95
C ILE A 317 3.35 16.92 3.42
N LEU A 318 2.55 16.10 4.13
CA LEU A 318 2.17 16.38 5.51
C LEU A 318 3.30 16.13 6.52
N ILE A 319 4.07 15.06 6.33
CA ILE A 319 5.04 14.62 7.34
C ILE A 319 6.43 15.24 7.10
N GLU A 320 6.83 15.41 5.82
CA GLU A 320 8.17 15.90 5.50
C GLU A 320 8.17 17.37 5.10
N ASP A 321 7.44 17.73 4.04
CA ASP A 321 7.50 19.07 3.45
C ASP A 321 6.85 20.11 4.37
N LEU A 322 5.68 19.80 4.94
CA LEU A 322 4.97 20.69 5.85
C LEU A 322 5.74 20.86 7.17
N ALA A 323 6.26 19.77 7.74
CA ALA A 323 7.05 19.85 8.97
C ALA A 323 8.31 20.72 8.81
N ALA A 324 8.96 20.66 7.63
CA ALA A 324 10.11 21.53 7.33
C ALA A 324 9.69 23.01 7.25
N LEU A 325 8.51 23.32 6.72
CA LEU A 325 7.97 24.69 6.68
C LEU A 325 7.53 25.16 8.07
N GLU A 326 6.85 24.32 8.86
CA GLU A 326 6.46 24.61 10.24
C GLU A 326 7.67 24.94 11.13
N ALA A 327 8.74 24.16 10.97
CA ALA A 327 9.99 24.42 11.69
C ALA A 327 10.63 25.75 11.29
N ALA A 328 10.57 26.11 9.99
CA ALA A 328 11.09 27.39 9.48
C ALA A 328 10.25 28.60 9.93
N ILE A 329 8.94 28.44 10.02
CA ILE A 329 7.99 29.50 10.39
C ILE A 329 7.84 29.59 11.92
N GLY A 330 8.17 28.53 12.66
CA GLY A 330 8.06 28.48 14.13
C GLY A 330 6.64 28.24 14.64
N MET A 331 5.70 27.83 13.79
CA MET A 331 4.31 27.56 14.17
C MET A 331 3.68 26.43 13.34
N PRO A 332 2.71 25.69 13.92
CA PRO A 332 1.98 24.65 13.18
C PRO A 332 1.05 25.25 12.14
N ILE A 333 0.97 24.63 10.98
CA ILE A 333 0.10 25.01 9.85
C ILE A 333 -1.05 24.00 9.77
N PRO A 334 -2.30 24.40 9.99
CA PRO A 334 -3.44 23.51 9.91
C PRO A 334 -3.60 22.94 8.51
N ALA A 335 -3.36 21.65 8.33
CA ALA A 335 -3.53 20.93 7.07
C ALA A 335 -4.18 19.57 7.31
N VAL A 336 -5.02 19.11 6.39
CA VAL A 336 -5.76 17.85 6.50
C VAL A 336 -5.69 17.09 5.20
N ALA A 337 -5.41 15.77 5.27
CA ALA A 337 -5.63 14.88 4.16
C ALA A 337 -7.06 14.33 4.21
N LEU A 338 -7.87 14.70 3.23
CA LEU A 338 -9.22 14.18 3.06
C LEU A 338 -9.23 13.11 1.97
N LYS A 339 -9.63 11.91 2.36
CA LYS A 339 -9.71 10.71 1.52
C LYS A 339 -11.17 10.26 1.37
N GLY A 340 -11.47 9.33 0.45
CA GLY A 340 -12.78 8.73 0.36
C GLY A 340 -13.18 7.99 1.66
N ARG A 341 -14.47 7.93 1.95
CA ARG A 341 -15.04 7.35 3.19
C ARG A 341 -14.52 5.95 3.50
N GLU A 342 -14.27 5.16 2.45
CA GLU A 342 -13.76 3.79 2.54
C GLU A 342 -12.35 3.68 3.12
N ASN A 343 -11.65 4.80 3.25
CA ASN A 343 -10.31 4.84 3.85
C ASN A 343 -10.34 5.09 5.36
N TYR A 344 -11.50 5.40 5.91
CA TYR A 344 -11.67 5.65 7.35
C TYR A 344 -12.39 4.49 8.02
N LEU A 345 -12.05 4.23 9.29
CA LEU A 345 -12.76 3.25 10.09
C LEU A 345 -14.23 3.68 10.26
N ASN A 346 -15.15 2.81 9.85
CA ASN A 346 -16.55 2.95 10.11
C ASN A 346 -16.87 2.25 11.44
N LEU A 347 -17.28 3.01 12.47
CA LEU A 347 -17.52 2.49 13.82
C LEU A 347 -18.72 1.54 13.89
N ASP A 348 -19.76 1.74 13.08
CA ASP A 348 -20.90 0.84 13.03
C ASP A 348 -20.53 -0.49 12.35
N ALA A 349 -19.74 -0.41 11.29
CA ALA A 349 -19.16 -1.60 10.66
C ALA A 349 -18.27 -2.37 11.64
N PHE A 350 -17.49 -1.65 12.44
CA PHE A 350 -16.62 -2.26 13.42
C PHE A 350 -17.40 -2.87 14.59
N LYS A 351 -18.44 -2.19 15.10
CA LYS A 351 -19.35 -2.75 16.10
C LYS A 351 -20.00 -4.05 15.60
N LEU A 352 -20.44 -4.03 14.36
CA LEU A 352 -21.01 -5.19 13.71
C LEU A 352 -19.99 -6.32 13.58
N LEU A 353 -18.76 -6.01 13.17
CA LEU A 353 -17.65 -6.95 13.09
C LEU A 353 -17.36 -7.61 14.45
N LEU A 354 -17.38 -6.85 15.54
CA LEU A 354 -17.16 -7.37 16.90
C LEU A 354 -18.28 -8.31 17.34
N SER A 355 -19.53 -8.07 16.91
CA SER A 355 -20.69 -8.91 17.29
C SER A 355 -20.72 -10.28 16.62
N LEU A 356 -19.91 -10.51 15.58
CA LEU A 356 -19.80 -11.80 14.90
C LEU A 356 -18.90 -12.74 15.68
N GLU A 357 -19.39 -13.96 15.93
CA GLU A 357 -18.55 -15.04 16.40
C GLU A 357 -17.65 -15.52 15.25
N ASP A 358 -16.37 -15.62 15.49
CA ASP A 358 -15.37 -16.09 14.54
C ASP A 358 -14.42 -17.07 15.23
N ASN A 359 -14.10 -18.15 14.50
CA ASN A 359 -13.07 -19.11 14.91
C ASN A 359 -11.77 -18.89 14.10
N ASN A 360 -11.75 -17.94 13.18
CA ASN A 360 -10.55 -17.63 12.37
C ASN A 360 -9.63 -16.70 13.16
N THR A 361 -8.45 -17.21 13.49
CA THR A 361 -7.41 -16.48 14.25
C THR A 361 -7.06 -15.13 13.61
N GLU A 362 -6.92 -15.03 12.28
CA GLU A 362 -6.57 -13.77 11.61
C GLU A 362 -7.66 -12.71 11.80
N ILE A 363 -8.94 -13.11 11.77
CA ILE A 363 -10.06 -12.20 11.96
C ILE A 363 -10.17 -11.76 13.42
N ILE A 364 -9.96 -12.68 14.36
CA ILE A 364 -9.91 -12.35 15.79
C ILE A 364 -8.80 -11.35 16.07
N GLN A 365 -7.59 -11.61 15.55
CA GLN A 365 -6.46 -10.69 15.68
C GLN A 365 -6.75 -9.32 15.03
N LEU A 366 -7.44 -9.28 13.88
CA LEU A 366 -7.88 -8.04 13.26
C LEU A 366 -8.82 -7.24 14.18
N LYS A 367 -9.82 -7.90 14.77
CA LYS A 367 -10.75 -7.25 15.72
C LYS A 367 -10.00 -6.66 16.91
N MET A 368 -9.08 -7.42 17.49
CA MET A 368 -8.26 -6.97 18.62
C MET A 368 -7.32 -5.82 18.22
N LYS A 369 -6.65 -5.92 17.08
CA LYS A 369 -5.80 -4.87 16.50
C LYS A 369 -6.56 -3.55 16.34
N LEU A 370 -7.78 -3.60 15.79
CA LEU A 370 -8.61 -2.40 15.58
C LEU A 370 -9.04 -1.76 16.90
N LEU A 371 -9.35 -2.55 17.94
CA LEU A 371 -9.65 -2.03 19.29
C LEU A 371 -8.46 -1.26 19.87
N VAL A 372 -7.26 -1.84 19.80
CA VAL A 372 -6.04 -1.17 20.31
C VAL A 372 -5.74 0.09 19.50
N TRP A 373 -5.85 0.01 18.18
CA TRP A 373 -5.57 1.14 17.30
C TRP A 373 -6.53 2.33 17.50
N LEU A 374 -7.79 2.09 17.85
CA LEU A 374 -8.75 3.15 18.16
C LEU A 374 -8.28 4.09 19.29
N LEU A 375 -7.51 3.57 20.24
CA LEU A 375 -6.96 4.35 21.33
C LEU A 375 -5.72 5.16 20.93
N GLU A 376 -5.16 4.90 19.73
CA GLU A 376 -3.93 5.51 19.23
C GLU A 376 -4.16 6.44 18.04
N THR A 377 -5.26 6.25 17.31
CA THR A 377 -5.48 7.02 16.09
C THR A 377 -6.14 8.37 16.36
N ASP A 378 -5.57 9.40 15.72
CA ASP A 378 -6.18 10.73 15.68
C ASP A 378 -7.07 10.91 14.44
N THR A 379 -6.91 10.10 13.40
CA THR A 379 -7.57 10.28 12.11
C THR A 379 -8.58 9.19 11.78
N GLY A 380 -8.38 7.98 12.31
CA GLY A 380 -9.15 6.79 11.92
C GLY A 380 -8.86 6.34 10.48
N ASP A 381 -7.77 6.81 9.87
CA ASP A 381 -7.37 6.44 8.51
C ASP A 381 -6.72 5.05 8.50
N LEU A 382 -7.35 4.12 7.82
CA LEU A 382 -6.90 2.71 7.70
C LEU A 382 -5.50 2.57 7.05
N SER A 383 -4.96 3.62 6.45
CA SER A 383 -3.57 3.60 5.98
C SER A 383 -2.54 3.71 7.10
N GLU A 384 -2.94 4.08 8.33
CA GLU A 384 -2.08 4.07 9.51
C GLU A 384 -1.73 2.65 9.98
N ILE A 385 -2.52 1.65 9.55
CA ILE A 385 -2.34 0.26 9.92
C ILE A 385 -2.12 -0.60 8.67
N HIS A 386 -1.27 -1.60 8.81
CA HIS A 386 -1.05 -2.56 7.73
C HIS A 386 -2.11 -3.67 7.79
N LEU A 387 -3.12 -3.60 6.90
CA LEU A 387 -4.10 -4.68 6.70
C LEU A 387 -3.62 -5.62 5.59
N ARG A 388 -3.47 -6.90 5.91
CA ARG A 388 -3.18 -7.95 4.93
C ARG A 388 -4.36 -8.15 3.97
N GLY A 389 -4.14 -8.82 2.86
CA GLY A 389 -5.18 -9.03 1.85
C GLY A 389 -6.50 -9.59 2.40
N PRO A 390 -6.50 -10.71 3.17
CA PRO A 390 -7.69 -11.26 3.80
C PRO A 390 -8.34 -10.30 4.82
N GLU A 391 -7.55 -9.66 5.70
CA GLU A 391 -8.02 -8.69 6.69
C GLU A 391 -8.74 -7.51 6.00
N ARG A 392 -8.14 -6.98 4.93
CA ARG A 392 -8.72 -5.87 4.14
C ARG A 392 -10.03 -6.27 3.46
N ALA A 393 -10.08 -7.48 2.87
CA ALA A 393 -11.27 -7.99 2.23
C ALA A 393 -12.40 -8.16 3.24
N TYR A 394 -12.11 -8.71 4.42
CA TYR A 394 -13.08 -8.92 5.50
C TYR A 394 -13.61 -7.60 6.05
N TYR A 395 -12.73 -6.64 6.35
CA TYR A 395 -13.12 -5.31 6.79
C TYR A 395 -13.96 -4.58 5.74
N ARG A 396 -13.59 -4.67 4.46
CA ARG A 396 -14.37 -4.07 3.36
C ARG A 396 -15.77 -4.66 3.27
N THR A 397 -15.92 -5.95 3.46
CA THR A 397 -17.22 -6.63 3.50
C THR A 397 -18.06 -6.10 4.66
N ALA A 398 -17.50 -5.97 5.85
CA ALA A 398 -18.17 -5.40 7.00
C ALA A 398 -18.57 -3.93 6.78
N SER A 399 -17.71 -3.13 6.14
CA SER A 399 -17.99 -1.73 5.82
C SER A 399 -19.17 -1.58 4.83
N ILE A 400 -19.24 -2.44 3.80
CA ILE A 400 -20.37 -2.46 2.86
C ILE A 400 -21.66 -2.81 3.60
N GLN A 401 -21.59 -3.72 4.54
CA GLN A 401 -22.75 -4.24 5.27
C GLN A 401 -23.32 -3.28 6.32
N ALA A 402 -22.50 -2.39 6.86
CA ALA A 402 -22.96 -1.35 7.79
C ALA A 402 -23.92 -0.34 7.15
N GLY A 403 -23.92 -0.25 5.80
CA GLY A 403 -24.81 0.64 5.05
C GLY A 403 -24.31 2.08 4.92
N GLU A 404 -25.03 2.90 4.14
CA GLU A 404 -24.59 4.25 3.73
C GLU A 404 -24.86 5.35 4.79
N GLY A 405 -25.56 5.06 5.90
CA GLY A 405 -26.18 6.10 6.73
C GLY A 405 -25.53 6.40 8.08
N ALA A 406 -24.62 5.55 8.58
CA ALA A 406 -24.20 5.65 9.97
C ALA A 406 -22.69 5.38 10.14
N GLY A 407 -22.13 5.76 11.28
CA GLY A 407 -20.79 5.33 11.71
C GLY A 407 -19.60 6.00 11.05
N HIS A 408 -19.79 7.02 10.22
CA HIS A 408 -18.68 7.72 9.55
C HIS A 408 -18.03 8.81 10.44
N PHE A 409 -17.85 8.53 11.72
CA PHE A 409 -17.31 9.47 12.69
C PHE A 409 -16.00 10.10 12.24
N PHE A 410 -15.02 9.29 11.87
CA PHE A 410 -13.69 9.78 11.48
C PHE A 410 -13.72 10.56 10.17
N PHE A 411 -14.51 10.13 9.20
CA PHE A 411 -14.69 10.88 7.95
C PHE A 411 -15.34 12.25 8.21
N ASN A 412 -16.41 12.30 9.01
CA ASN A 412 -17.08 13.56 9.35
C ASN A 412 -16.18 14.48 10.17
N ARG A 413 -15.35 13.91 11.06
CA ARG A 413 -14.32 14.65 11.79
C ARG A 413 -13.29 15.25 10.83
N ALA A 414 -12.77 14.46 9.87
CA ALA A 414 -11.85 14.93 8.84
C ALA A 414 -12.48 16.04 7.96
N LEU A 415 -13.76 15.94 7.61
CA LEU A 415 -14.49 17.00 6.91
C LEU A 415 -14.58 18.29 7.74
N THR A 416 -14.91 18.19 9.03
CA THR A 416 -14.96 19.34 9.93
C THR A 416 -13.58 20.01 10.05
N GLU A 417 -12.52 19.23 10.15
CA GLU A 417 -11.15 19.71 10.20
C GLU A 417 -10.74 20.38 8.88
N ALA A 418 -11.08 19.77 7.72
CA ALA A 418 -10.86 20.36 6.41
C ALA A 418 -11.55 21.70 6.23
N GLY A 419 -12.74 21.87 6.81
CA GLY A 419 -13.45 23.15 6.87
C GLY A 419 -12.72 24.24 7.65
N HIS A 420 -11.69 23.91 8.41
CA HIS A 420 -10.90 24.86 9.23
C HIS A 420 -9.41 24.89 8.88
N ALA A 421 -8.96 24.03 7.97
CA ALA A 421 -7.57 23.93 7.56
C ALA A 421 -7.14 25.08 6.65
N THR A 422 -5.85 25.43 6.67
CA THR A 422 -5.22 26.33 5.69
C THR A 422 -5.34 25.77 4.28
N PHE A 423 -5.09 24.45 4.17
CA PHE A 423 -5.33 23.71 2.94
C PHE A 423 -5.77 22.27 3.24
N THR A 424 -6.51 21.71 2.30
CA THR A 424 -6.93 20.33 2.32
C THR A 424 -6.23 19.57 1.20
N LEU A 425 -5.60 18.45 1.54
CA LEU A 425 -5.00 17.54 0.57
C LEU A 425 -5.99 16.46 0.18
N THR A 426 -6.10 16.17 -1.12
CA THR A 426 -6.87 15.04 -1.65
C THR A 426 -6.11 14.35 -2.78
N ASN A 427 -6.60 13.22 -3.27
CA ASN A 427 -6.08 12.63 -4.51
C ASN A 427 -6.99 12.96 -5.70
N HIS A 428 -6.45 12.80 -6.91
CA HIS A 428 -7.21 13.09 -8.13
C HIS A 428 -8.51 12.29 -8.26
N TYR A 429 -8.52 11.05 -7.79
CA TYR A 429 -9.70 10.18 -7.83
C TYR A 429 -10.85 10.71 -6.97
N PHE A 430 -10.52 11.24 -5.77
CA PHE A 430 -11.50 11.77 -4.83
C PHE A 430 -11.75 13.29 -4.98
N LEU A 431 -11.06 13.95 -5.91
CA LEU A 431 -11.10 15.41 -6.08
C LEU A 431 -12.54 15.95 -6.21
N ILE A 432 -13.35 15.37 -7.07
CA ILE A 432 -14.72 15.84 -7.33
C ILE A 432 -15.61 15.66 -6.10
N ASP A 433 -15.54 14.50 -5.46
CA ASP A 433 -16.31 14.25 -4.22
C ASP A 433 -15.85 15.19 -3.11
N CYS A 434 -14.54 15.50 -3.05
CA CYS A 434 -13.99 16.47 -2.09
C CYS A 434 -14.50 17.89 -2.35
N ILE A 435 -14.59 18.31 -3.60
CA ILE A 435 -15.18 19.60 -4.02
C ILE A 435 -16.64 19.70 -3.55
N ASP A 436 -17.44 18.66 -3.74
CA ASP A 436 -18.85 18.62 -3.31
C ASP A 436 -19.00 18.70 -1.78
N HIS A 437 -18.05 18.13 -1.03
CA HIS A 437 -18.07 18.17 0.43
C HIS A 437 -17.55 19.49 1.02
N LEU A 438 -16.82 20.29 0.26
CA LEU A 438 -16.17 21.52 0.70
C LEU A 438 -16.59 22.73 -0.18
N PRO A 439 -17.87 23.11 -0.19
CA PRO A 439 -18.41 24.12 -1.10
C PRO A 439 -17.80 25.53 -0.89
N ASP A 440 -17.23 25.81 0.27
CA ASP A 440 -16.59 27.10 0.58
C ASP A 440 -15.20 27.24 -0.08
N ILE A 441 -14.65 26.17 -0.64
CA ILE A 441 -13.37 26.21 -1.34
C ILE A 441 -13.62 26.48 -2.82
N ASP A 442 -13.13 27.61 -3.30
CA ASP A 442 -13.28 28.03 -4.69
C ASP A 442 -11.98 27.98 -5.50
N THR A 443 -10.91 27.45 -4.91
CA THR A 443 -9.59 27.39 -5.53
C THR A 443 -8.95 26.01 -5.35
N VAL A 444 -8.43 25.46 -6.45
CA VAL A 444 -7.84 24.12 -6.51
C VAL A 444 -6.44 24.18 -7.11
N ILE A 445 -5.48 23.52 -6.47
CA ILE A 445 -4.16 23.21 -7.03
C ILE A 445 -4.12 21.71 -7.37
N VAL A 446 -3.70 21.38 -8.58
CA VAL A 446 -3.56 20.02 -9.07
C VAL A 446 -2.08 19.74 -9.34
N ASP A 447 -1.44 19.01 -8.45
CA ASP A 447 -0.06 18.56 -8.63
C ASP A 447 -0.02 17.28 -9.46
N GLU A 448 1.00 17.11 -10.30
CA GLU A 448 1.10 16.04 -11.30
C GLU A 448 -0.16 15.96 -12.20
N ALA A 449 -0.59 17.13 -12.67
CA ALA A 449 -1.85 17.36 -13.40
C ALA A 449 -2.01 16.51 -14.68
N HIS A 450 -0.89 16.02 -15.26
CA HIS A 450 -0.93 15.10 -16.41
C HIS A 450 -1.68 13.79 -16.10
N GLN A 451 -1.82 13.40 -14.80
CA GLN A 451 -2.55 12.19 -14.37
C GLN A 451 -4.03 12.46 -14.07
N LEU A 452 -4.44 13.73 -13.92
CA LEU A 452 -5.78 14.07 -13.49
C LEU A 452 -6.85 13.46 -14.40
N LYS A 453 -6.71 13.62 -15.71
CA LYS A 453 -7.68 13.11 -16.69
C LYS A 453 -7.92 11.62 -16.53
N ARG A 454 -6.85 10.84 -16.45
CA ARG A 454 -6.92 9.39 -16.26
C ARG A 454 -7.62 9.02 -14.96
N SER A 455 -7.27 9.68 -13.86
CA SER A 455 -7.89 9.45 -12.55
C SER A 455 -9.38 9.77 -12.54
N LEU A 456 -9.79 10.83 -13.21
CA LEU A 456 -11.20 11.18 -13.38
C LEU A 456 -11.93 10.17 -14.27
N GLU A 457 -11.32 9.74 -15.38
CA GLU A 457 -11.89 8.67 -16.23
C GLU A 457 -12.05 7.34 -15.49
N GLU A 458 -11.10 6.99 -14.63
CA GLU A 458 -11.20 5.81 -13.77
C GLU A 458 -12.31 5.95 -12.72
N ARG A 459 -12.46 7.13 -12.12
CA ARG A 459 -13.55 7.44 -11.18
C ARG A 459 -14.93 7.35 -11.83
N MET A 460 -15.06 7.82 -13.07
CA MET A 460 -16.34 7.77 -13.81
C MET A 460 -16.78 6.35 -14.20
N LYS A 461 -15.92 5.33 -14.04
CA LYS A 461 -16.18 3.97 -14.47
C LYS A 461 -16.37 3.03 -13.28
N THR A 462 -17.39 2.18 -13.38
CA THR A 462 -17.53 1.01 -12.51
C THR A 462 -17.23 -0.25 -13.34
N THR A 463 -16.36 -1.11 -12.80
CA THR A 463 -15.96 -2.33 -13.48
C THR A 463 -16.63 -3.54 -12.84
N PHE A 464 -17.36 -4.30 -13.64
CA PHE A 464 -17.94 -5.58 -13.28
C PHE A 464 -17.12 -6.70 -13.92
N SER A 465 -16.63 -7.65 -13.12
CA SER A 465 -15.94 -8.83 -13.62
C SER A 465 -16.59 -10.10 -13.11
N TYR A 466 -16.47 -11.18 -13.87
CA TYR A 466 -16.98 -12.49 -13.49
C TYR A 466 -16.50 -12.91 -12.09
N GLN A 467 -15.18 -12.84 -11.86
CA GLN A 467 -14.57 -13.22 -10.59
C GLN A 467 -15.08 -12.37 -9.42
N ALA A 468 -15.18 -11.03 -9.62
CA ALA A 468 -15.66 -10.13 -8.56
C ALA A 468 -17.12 -10.43 -8.17
N MET A 469 -17.99 -10.69 -9.15
CA MET A 469 -19.38 -11.00 -8.87
C MET A 469 -19.55 -12.39 -8.22
N LYS A 470 -18.81 -13.41 -8.68
CA LYS A 470 -18.76 -14.73 -8.04
C LYS A 470 -18.24 -14.65 -6.61
N PHE A 471 -17.16 -13.92 -6.40
CA PHE A 471 -16.61 -13.69 -5.06
C PHE A 471 -17.62 -13.00 -4.14
N PHE A 472 -18.30 -11.98 -4.65
CA PHE A 472 -19.28 -11.22 -3.88
C PHE A 472 -20.43 -12.11 -3.37
N ILE A 473 -21.05 -12.91 -4.25
CA ILE A 473 -22.09 -13.87 -3.84
C ILE A 473 -21.50 -14.96 -2.94
N GLY A 474 -20.28 -15.43 -3.24
CA GLY A 474 -19.59 -16.42 -2.42
C GLY A 474 -19.30 -15.98 -0.98
N GLN A 475 -19.27 -14.69 -0.66
CA GLN A 475 -19.12 -14.20 0.71
C GLN A 475 -20.34 -14.54 1.59
N VAL A 476 -21.52 -14.69 1.00
CA VAL A 476 -22.70 -15.13 1.75
C VAL A 476 -22.52 -16.58 2.23
N GLY A 477 -21.90 -17.43 1.40
CA GLY A 477 -21.53 -18.80 1.75
C GLY A 477 -22.71 -19.76 1.78
N THR A 478 -22.43 -20.97 2.24
CA THR A 478 -23.39 -22.04 2.52
C THR A 478 -23.40 -22.31 4.03
N PRO A 479 -24.41 -23.05 4.55
CA PRO A 479 -24.48 -23.41 5.98
C PRO A 479 -23.24 -24.09 6.55
N SER A 480 -22.54 -24.87 5.71
CA SER A 480 -21.32 -25.60 6.10
C SER A 480 -20.04 -24.78 6.03
N GLN A 481 -20.13 -23.55 5.51
CA GLN A 481 -18.99 -22.62 5.41
C GLN A 481 -19.15 -21.56 6.50
N GLU A 482 -18.08 -21.28 7.22
CA GLU A 482 -18.02 -20.20 8.22
C GLU A 482 -18.06 -18.82 7.54
N ARG A 483 -19.22 -18.48 6.95
CA ARG A 483 -19.48 -17.20 6.26
C ARG A 483 -20.79 -16.58 6.76
N LEU A 484 -21.24 -15.50 6.09
CA LEU A 484 -22.40 -14.72 6.52
C LEU A 484 -23.68 -15.57 6.79
N LEU A 485 -23.94 -16.58 5.95
CA LEU A 485 -25.11 -17.42 6.09
C LEU A 485 -25.02 -18.34 7.32
N ALA A 486 -23.85 -18.83 7.69
CA ALA A 486 -23.66 -19.66 8.87
C ALA A 486 -24.03 -18.90 10.16
N ASN A 487 -23.63 -17.64 10.27
CA ASN A 487 -24.00 -16.78 11.41
C ASN A 487 -25.51 -16.48 11.50
N TYR A 488 -26.20 -16.54 10.35
CA TYR A 488 -27.63 -16.38 10.29
C TYR A 488 -28.36 -17.62 10.78
N ILE A 489 -27.85 -18.83 10.52
CA ILE A 489 -28.47 -20.12 10.82
C ILE A 489 -28.55 -20.41 12.32
N SER A 490 -27.54 -20.05 13.08
CA SER A 490 -27.50 -20.32 14.52
C SER A 490 -28.73 -19.81 15.30
N HIS A 491 -29.58 -18.99 14.67
CA HIS A 491 -30.71 -18.30 15.28
C HIS A 491 -32.04 -18.49 14.53
N ASN A 492 -32.12 -19.31 13.44
CA ASN A 492 -33.29 -19.39 12.56
C ASN A 492 -33.67 -20.82 12.14
N ASP A 493 -34.93 -20.97 11.66
CA ASP A 493 -35.49 -22.24 11.21
C ASP A 493 -34.77 -22.81 9.96
N ALA A 494 -34.51 -24.12 9.96
CA ALA A 494 -33.83 -24.84 8.90
C ALA A 494 -34.48 -24.67 7.51
N THR A 495 -35.81 -24.53 7.45
CA THR A 495 -36.57 -24.37 6.19
C THR A 495 -36.20 -23.06 5.48
N SER A 496 -36.04 -21.97 6.24
CA SER A 496 -35.67 -20.65 5.71
C SER A 496 -34.24 -20.66 5.13
N VAL A 497 -33.39 -21.47 5.74
CA VAL A 497 -31.97 -21.59 5.30
C VAL A 497 -31.87 -22.31 3.96
N TYR A 498 -32.59 -23.40 3.76
CA TYR A 498 -32.62 -24.13 2.47
C TYR A 498 -33.13 -23.25 1.32
N LEU A 499 -34.15 -22.41 1.59
CA LEU A 499 -34.65 -21.47 0.59
C LEU A 499 -33.58 -20.44 0.20
N LEU A 500 -32.85 -19.88 1.15
CA LEU A 500 -31.81 -18.91 0.90
C LEU A 500 -30.62 -19.53 0.12
N GLU A 501 -30.26 -20.76 0.47
CA GLU A 501 -29.20 -21.53 -0.22
C GLU A 501 -29.59 -21.80 -1.67
N ASP A 502 -30.83 -22.20 -1.94
CA ASP A 502 -31.30 -22.42 -3.31
C ASP A 502 -31.30 -21.14 -4.14
N ILE A 503 -31.75 -20.04 -3.56
CA ILE A 503 -31.67 -18.72 -4.24
C ILE A 503 -30.21 -18.34 -4.55
N LEU A 504 -29.27 -18.53 -3.62
CA LEU A 504 -27.85 -18.24 -3.85
C LEU A 504 -27.25 -19.10 -4.95
N LYS A 505 -27.63 -20.37 -5.03
CA LYS A 505 -27.25 -21.28 -6.11
C LYS A 505 -27.74 -20.77 -7.46
N HIS A 506 -29.01 -20.34 -7.53
CA HIS A 506 -29.59 -19.77 -8.74
C HIS A 506 -28.91 -18.44 -9.12
N LEU A 507 -28.59 -17.57 -8.15
CA LEU A 507 -27.84 -16.33 -8.40
C LEU A 507 -26.44 -16.62 -8.95
N ASN A 508 -25.76 -17.63 -8.40
CA ASN A 508 -24.45 -18.04 -8.84
C ASN A 508 -24.46 -18.56 -10.29
N GLN A 509 -25.45 -19.41 -10.65
CA GLN A 509 -25.67 -19.87 -12.02
C GLN A 509 -26.07 -18.73 -12.97
N ASN A 510 -26.83 -17.75 -12.46
CA ASN A 510 -27.23 -16.60 -13.26
C ASN A 510 -26.03 -15.72 -13.67
N ILE A 511 -25.00 -15.60 -12.79
CA ILE A 511 -23.74 -14.93 -13.16
C ILE A 511 -23.08 -15.63 -14.36
N ASP A 512 -23.04 -16.97 -14.37
CA ASP A 512 -22.50 -17.74 -15.51
C ASP A 512 -23.23 -17.38 -16.81
N LYS A 513 -24.56 -17.37 -16.77
CA LYS A 513 -25.42 -17.03 -17.92
C LYS A 513 -25.24 -15.58 -18.38
N MET A 514 -25.11 -14.64 -17.44
CA MET A 514 -24.85 -13.24 -17.75
C MET A 514 -23.54 -13.08 -18.51
N PHE A 515 -22.46 -13.69 -18.03
CA PHE A 515 -21.15 -13.56 -18.67
C PHE A 515 -21.05 -14.36 -19.98
N THR A 516 -21.78 -15.46 -20.14
CA THR A 516 -21.95 -16.16 -21.43
C THR A 516 -22.68 -15.27 -22.44
N ALA A 517 -23.74 -14.58 -22.04
CA ALA A 517 -24.43 -13.61 -22.91
C ALA A 517 -23.53 -12.42 -23.30
N ILE A 518 -22.65 -11.97 -22.41
CA ILE A 518 -21.64 -10.94 -22.69
C ILE A 518 -20.64 -11.45 -23.72
N GLU A 519 -20.12 -12.66 -23.56
CA GLU A 519 -19.21 -13.29 -24.52
C GLU A 519 -19.83 -13.42 -25.91
N ALA A 520 -21.08 -13.88 -25.95
CA ALA A 520 -21.88 -13.99 -27.18
C ALA A 520 -22.32 -12.63 -27.77
N ARG A 521 -22.07 -11.52 -27.08
CA ARG A 521 -22.55 -10.17 -27.40
C ARG A 521 -24.06 -10.09 -27.58
N ASN A 522 -24.80 -10.91 -26.86
CA ASN A 522 -26.25 -10.94 -26.89
C ASN A 522 -26.82 -10.03 -25.80
N THR A 523 -27.12 -8.79 -26.17
CA THR A 523 -27.63 -7.76 -25.23
C THR A 523 -29.00 -8.12 -24.67
N SER A 524 -29.86 -8.77 -25.45
CA SER A 524 -31.21 -9.17 -25.01
C SER A 524 -31.15 -10.20 -23.90
N ASP A 525 -30.37 -11.28 -24.11
CA ASP A 525 -30.17 -12.32 -23.11
C ASP A 525 -29.46 -11.79 -21.86
N LEU A 526 -28.50 -10.90 -22.06
CA LEU A 526 -27.80 -10.24 -20.92
C LEU A 526 -28.80 -9.45 -20.06
N LEU A 527 -29.65 -8.62 -20.64
CA LEU A 527 -30.68 -7.88 -19.90
C LEU A 527 -31.68 -8.80 -19.22
N HIS A 528 -32.10 -9.89 -19.89
CA HIS A 528 -32.97 -10.90 -19.31
C HIS A 528 -32.33 -11.53 -18.04
N HIS A 529 -31.05 -11.87 -18.09
CA HIS A 529 -30.34 -12.45 -16.93
C HIS A 529 -30.09 -11.43 -15.82
N ILE A 530 -29.83 -10.16 -16.14
CA ILE A 530 -29.74 -9.09 -15.13
C ILE A 530 -31.08 -8.93 -14.41
N ASP A 531 -32.19 -8.85 -15.14
CA ASP A 531 -33.54 -8.71 -14.55
C ASP A 531 -33.91 -9.96 -13.72
N THR A 532 -33.50 -11.15 -14.14
CA THR A 532 -33.65 -12.39 -13.36
C THR A 532 -32.84 -12.36 -12.06
N GLY A 533 -31.59 -11.89 -12.13
CA GLY A 533 -30.73 -11.70 -10.94
C GLY A 533 -31.35 -10.70 -9.95
N ILE A 534 -31.89 -9.59 -10.44
CA ILE A 534 -32.60 -8.59 -9.61
C ILE A 534 -33.81 -9.23 -8.90
N ARG A 535 -34.62 -10.03 -9.63
CA ARG A 535 -35.78 -10.73 -9.03
C ARG A 535 -35.38 -11.71 -7.94
N HIS A 536 -34.36 -12.57 -8.21
CA HIS A 536 -33.86 -13.53 -7.22
C HIS A 536 -33.30 -12.81 -5.99
N THR A 537 -32.57 -11.70 -6.19
CA THR A 537 -32.05 -10.90 -5.07
C THR A 537 -33.20 -10.27 -4.27
N SER A 538 -34.25 -9.77 -4.93
CA SER A 538 -35.45 -9.25 -4.25
C SER A 538 -36.15 -10.32 -3.42
N THR A 539 -36.27 -11.55 -3.94
CA THR A 539 -36.84 -12.70 -3.19
C THR A 539 -35.97 -13.03 -1.98
N PHE A 540 -34.62 -13.05 -2.17
CA PHE A 540 -33.70 -13.26 -1.05
C PHE A 540 -33.84 -12.20 0.04
N LEU A 541 -33.88 -10.92 -0.34
CA LEU A 541 -34.04 -9.79 0.59
C LEU A 541 -35.42 -9.85 1.33
N GLY A 542 -36.43 -10.33 0.66
CA GLY A 542 -37.74 -10.56 1.29
C GLY A 542 -37.74 -11.69 2.34
N ALA A 543 -36.99 -12.77 2.04
CA ALA A 543 -36.90 -13.93 2.92
C ALA A 543 -36.08 -13.65 4.19
N VAL A 544 -35.06 -12.77 4.12
CA VAL A 544 -34.23 -12.41 5.30
C VAL A 544 -34.86 -11.32 6.18
N ARG A 545 -35.89 -10.62 5.76
CA ARG A 545 -36.54 -9.56 6.58
C ARG A 545 -37.13 -10.11 7.87
N GLY A 546 -36.93 -9.40 8.98
CA GLY A 546 -37.57 -9.66 10.27
C GLY A 546 -36.88 -10.68 11.17
N THR A 547 -35.69 -11.19 10.77
CA THR A 547 -34.93 -12.13 11.59
C THR A 547 -33.81 -11.41 12.38
N ARG A 548 -33.35 -12.02 13.48
CA ARG A 548 -32.27 -11.48 14.28
C ARG A 548 -30.96 -11.50 13.43
N ASN A 549 -30.17 -10.43 13.44
CA ASN A 549 -28.93 -10.28 12.68
C ASN A 549 -29.04 -10.30 11.13
N TYR A 550 -30.24 -10.09 10.59
CA TYR A 550 -30.49 -10.07 9.15
C TYR A 550 -29.77 -8.91 8.43
N GLN A 551 -29.53 -7.82 9.16
CA GLN A 551 -29.02 -6.55 8.58
C GLN A 551 -27.76 -6.74 7.74
N PHE A 552 -26.88 -7.63 8.14
CA PHE A 552 -25.64 -7.94 7.47
C PHE A 552 -25.83 -8.53 6.08
N ILE A 553 -26.57 -9.63 6.04
CA ILE A 553 -26.87 -10.32 4.77
C ILE A 553 -27.74 -9.41 3.91
N TYR A 554 -28.70 -8.71 4.54
CA TYR A 554 -29.56 -7.78 3.83
C TYR A 554 -28.78 -6.68 3.14
N ASN A 555 -27.91 -5.97 3.84
CA ASN A 555 -27.11 -4.87 3.26
C ASN A 555 -26.15 -5.38 2.17
N HIS A 556 -25.54 -6.54 2.37
CA HIS A 556 -24.69 -7.16 1.37
C HIS A 556 -25.46 -7.47 0.08
N MET A 557 -26.59 -8.15 0.19
CA MET A 557 -27.40 -8.51 -0.97
C MET A 557 -28.10 -7.29 -1.60
N HIS A 558 -28.46 -6.29 -0.82
CA HIS A 558 -28.99 -5.03 -1.35
C HIS A 558 -27.93 -4.27 -2.16
N HIS A 559 -26.66 -4.29 -1.73
CA HIS A 559 -25.58 -3.75 -2.53
C HIS A 559 -25.41 -4.50 -3.86
N TYR A 560 -25.50 -5.84 -3.85
CA TYR A 560 -25.49 -6.64 -5.08
C TYR A 560 -26.64 -6.26 -6.02
N GLN A 561 -27.84 -6.04 -5.49
CA GLN A 561 -28.99 -5.58 -6.27
C GLN A 561 -28.73 -4.20 -6.90
N LYS A 562 -28.16 -3.25 -6.15
CA LYS A 562 -27.74 -1.94 -6.68
C LYS A 562 -26.73 -2.10 -7.83
N MET A 563 -25.78 -3.01 -7.69
CA MET A 563 -24.80 -3.31 -8.75
C MET A 563 -25.50 -3.82 -10.02
N LEU A 564 -26.42 -4.76 -9.92
CA LEU A 564 -27.19 -5.29 -11.06
C LEU A 564 -28.05 -4.20 -11.72
N ASN A 565 -28.70 -3.34 -10.93
CA ASN A 565 -29.49 -2.23 -11.45
C ASN A 565 -28.63 -1.23 -12.23
N ALA A 566 -27.44 -0.87 -11.71
CA ALA A 566 -26.51 0.02 -12.37
C ALA A 566 -26.01 -0.57 -13.71
N LEU A 567 -25.64 -1.86 -13.70
CA LEU A 567 -25.24 -2.59 -14.90
C LEU A 567 -26.35 -2.61 -15.95
N GLY A 568 -27.58 -2.96 -15.55
CA GLY A 568 -28.75 -3.01 -16.43
C GLY A 568 -29.10 -1.64 -17.04
N ALA A 569 -29.06 -0.58 -16.24
CA ALA A 569 -29.28 0.78 -16.70
C ALA A 569 -28.24 1.20 -17.77
N ALA A 570 -26.97 0.93 -17.51
CA ALA A 570 -25.87 1.25 -18.42
C ALA A 570 -25.98 0.49 -19.76
N ILE A 571 -26.35 -0.78 -19.72
CA ILE A 571 -26.54 -1.58 -20.93
C ILE A 571 -27.72 -1.06 -21.76
N ARG A 572 -28.87 -0.72 -21.12
CA ARG A 572 -30.03 -0.12 -21.81
C ARG A 572 -29.70 1.23 -22.46
N GLN A 573 -28.77 2.00 -21.85
CA GLN A 573 -28.33 3.30 -22.36
C GLN A 573 -27.12 3.23 -23.29
N ASN A 574 -26.60 2.03 -23.58
CA ASN A 574 -25.39 1.79 -24.36
C ASN A 574 -24.13 2.52 -23.82
N ARG A 575 -24.07 2.68 -22.47
CA ARG A 575 -22.95 3.34 -21.75
C ARG A 575 -22.01 2.32 -21.12
N TYR A 576 -21.53 1.36 -21.90
CA TYR A 576 -20.61 0.34 -21.42
C TYR A 576 -19.55 -0.02 -22.46
N VAL A 577 -18.42 -0.53 -21.98
CA VAL A 577 -17.32 -1.05 -22.80
C VAL A 577 -16.96 -2.45 -22.30
N LEU A 578 -16.78 -3.37 -23.24
CA LEU A 578 -16.37 -4.75 -22.95
C LEU A 578 -14.86 -4.89 -23.12
N GLU A 579 -14.19 -5.45 -22.11
CA GLU A 579 -12.79 -5.84 -22.15
C GLU A 579 -12.68 -7.36 -21.98
N GLY A 580 -11.86 -8.03 -22.80
CA GLY A 580 -11.60 -9.47 -22.74
C GLY A 580 -12.31 -10.26 -23.84
N ASN A 581 -11.76 -11.46 -24.14
CA ASN A 581 -12.25 -12.36 -25.18
C ASN A 581 -12.16 -13.82 -24.73
N ARG A 582 -13.12 -14.68 -25.16
CA ARG A 582 -13.09 -16.16 -25.13
C ARG A 582 -12.83 -16.85 -23.78
N ASN A 583 -12.80 -16.12 -22.67
CA ASN A 583 -12.69 -16.72 -21.33
C ASN A 583 -13.50 -15.87 -20.37
N LEU A 584 -14.56 -16.44 -19.80
CA LEU A 584 -15.47 -15.76 -18.86
C LEU A 584 -14.71 -15.08 -17.71
N GLN A 585 -13.65 -15.73 -17.21
CA GLN A 585 -12.85 -15.21 -16.10
C GLN A 585 -12.07 -13.94 -16.44
N LYS A 586 -11.81 -13.67 -17.72
CA LYS A 586 -11.09 -12.48 -18.21
C LYS A 586 -12.02 -11.37 -18.69
N ILE A 587 -13.33 -11.63 -18.76
CA ILE A 587 -14.30 -10.64 -19.22
C ILE A 587 -14.54 -9.59 -18.11
N LYS A 588 -14.45 -8.32 -18.52
CA LYS A 588 -14.82 -7.17 -17.70
C LYS A 588 -15.80 -6.27 -18.45
N VAL A 589 -16.77 -5.75 -17.75
CA VAL A 589 -17.73 -4.76 -18.24
C VAL A 589 -17.46 -3.45 -17.52
N HIS A 590 -16.99 -2.46 -18.25
CA HIS A 590 -16.78 -1.10 -17.76
C HIS A 590 -18.03 -0.28 -18.05
N VAL A 591 -18.69 0.14 -17.00
CA VAL A 591 -19.88 0.98 -17.05
C VAL A 591 -19.49 2.42 -16.78
N GLN A 592 -19.82 3.32 -17.69
CA GLN A 592 -19.62 4.75 -17.50
C GLN A 592 -20.81 5.33 -16.72
N GLN A 593 -20.54 5.81 -15.52
CA GLN A 593 -21.56 6.39 -14.64
C GLN A 593 -21.79 7.88 -14.92
N GLU A 594 -20.75 8.60 -15.26
CA GLU A 594 -20.71 10.05 -15.43
C GLU A 594 -19.82 10.42 -16.63
N ASP A 595 -19.93 11.59 -17.18
CA ASP A 595 -19.05 12.12 -18.23
C ASP A 595 -18.29 13.37 -17.76
N MET A 596 -17.29 13.80 -18.54
CA MET A 596 -16.47 14.96 -18.19
C MET A 596 -17.26 16.27 -18.13
N ALA A 597 -18.38 16.39 -18.87
CA ALA A 597 -19.21 17.58 -18.83
C ALA A 597 -19.93 17.71 -17.50
N SER A 598 -20.51 16.60 -17.01
CA SER A 598 -21.14 16.50 -15.69
C SER A 598 -20.15 16.79 -14.55
N LEU A 599 -18.91 16.25 -14.63
CA LEU A 599 -17.87 16.56 -13.63
C LEU A 599 -17.52 18.06 -13.62
N ARG A 600 -17.43 18.69 -14.80
CA ARG A 600 -17.18 20.14 -14.87
C ARG A 600 -18.33 20.96 -14.27
N GLU A 601 -19.58 20.54 -14.49
CA GLU A 601 -20.75 21.20 -13.90
C GLU A 601 -20.70 21.14 -12.37
N ARG A 602 -20.38 19.99 -11.78
CA ARG A 602 -20.16 19.83 -10.33
C ARG A 602 -19.04 20.74 -9.83
N ALA A 603 -17.95 20.85 -10.55
CA ALA A 603 -16.82 21.73 -10.24
C ALA A 603 -17.07 23.20 -10.63
N GLY A 604 -18.30 23.59 -11.01
CA GLY A 604 -18.62 24.93 -11.56
C GLY A 604 -18.41 26.09 -10.60
N HIS A 605 -18.42 25.86 -9.29
CA HIS A 605 -18.14 26.89 -8.29
C HIS A 605 -16.63 27.16 -8.09
N ILE A 606 -15.75 26.32 -8.62
CA ILE A 606 -14.29 26.53 -8.57
C ILE A 606 -13.94 27.68 -9.54
N LYS A 607 -13.45 28.78 -8.98
CA LYS A 607 -13.08 30.00 -9.70
C LYS A 607 -11.69 29.86 -10.33
N ALA A 608 -10.73 29.30 -9.57
CA ALA A 608 -9.37 29.11 -10.03
C ALA A 608 -8.91 27.67 -9.93
N THR A 609 -8.26 27.18 -10.97
CA THR A 609 -7.55 25.90 -10.96
C THR A 609 -6.13 26.13 -11.46
N ILE A 610 -5.16 25.75 -10.62
CA ILE A 610 -3.74 25.79 -10.94
C ILE A 610 -3.27 24.38 -11.19
N MET A 611 -2.91 24.06 -12.43
CA MET A 611 -2.39 22.76 -12.85
C MET A 611 -0.88 22.78 -12.93
N LEU A 612 -0.22 21.92 -12.17
CA LEU A 612 1.23 21.81 -12.06
C LEU A 612 1.70 20.43 -12.52
N SER A 613 2.76 20.36 -13.29
CA SER A 613 3.42 19.09 -13.60
C SER A 613 4.85 19.30 -14.05
N GLY A 614 5.67 18.23 -13.97
CA GLY A 614 6.99 18.15 -14.62
C GLY A 614 6.89 18.02 -16.15
N THR A 615 5.73 17.57 -16.63
CA THR A 615 5.45 17.33 -18.04
C THR A 615 3.99 17.64 -18.30
N LEU A 616 3.67 18.78 -18.89
CA LEU A 616 2.31 19.22 -19.15
C LEU A 616 2.13 19.81 -20.55
N GLU A 617 3.18 20.40 -21.11
CA GLU A 617 3.16 20.95 -22.47
C GLU A 617 3.22 19.84 -23.52
N VAL A 618 2.40 19.94 -24.58
CA VAL A 618 2.46 19.07 -25.75
C VAL A 618 2.35 19.91 -27.02
N ASN A 619 3.28 19.72 -27.95
CA ASN A 619 3.34 20.40 -29.25
C ASN A 619 3.29 21.95 -29.17
N GLY A 620 3.86 22.52 -28.11
CA GLY A 620 3.92 23.98 -27.93
C GLY A 620 2.69 24.55 -27.22
N GLY A 621 1.81 23.72 -26.64
CA GLY A 621 0.59 24.20 -26.02
C GLY A 621 -0.01 23.31 -24.95
N PHE A 622 -1.13 23.73 -24.40
CA PHE A 622 -1.86 23.10 -23.31
C PHE A 622 -3.32 22.77 -23.67
N SER A 623 -3.66 22.72 -24.96
CA SER A 623 -5.05 22.52 -25.43
C SER A 623 -5.67 21.19 -24.99
N HIS A 624 -4.86 20.19 -24.66
CA HIS A 624 -5.34 18.93 -24.12
C HIS A 624 -5.97 19.07 -22.72
N LEU A 625 -5.81 20.23 -22.03
CA LEU A 625 -6.43 20.53 -20.73
C LEU A 625 -7.88 21.03 -20.86
N ASP A 626 -8.41 21.20 -22.06
CA ASP A 626 -9.80 21.60 -22.34
C ASP A 626 -10.83 20.65 -21.67
N TYR A 627 -10.45 19.41 -21.38
CA TYR A 627 -11.31 18.47 -20.64
C TYR A 627 -11.72 19.01 -19.27
N TRP A 628 -10.90 19.84 -18.63
CA TRP A 628 -11.15 20.46 -17.33
C TRP A 628 -11.57 21.93 -17.47
N TYR A 629 -10.80 22.73 -18.18
CA TYR A 629 -11.08 24.16 -18.29
C TYR A 629 -12.31 24.47 -19.18
N GLY A 630 -12.60 23.62 -20.18
CA GLY A 630 -13.62 23.93 -21.17
C GLY A 630 -13.24 25.21 -21.95
N ASP A 631 -14.16 26.17 -22.00
CA ASP A 631 -13.95 27.48 -22.63
C ASP A 631 -13.39 28.55 -21.67
N ARG A 632 -13.09 28.16 -20.41
CA ARG A 632 -12.52 29.12 -19.43
C ARG A 632 -11.09 29.47 -19.82
N PRO A 633 -10.73 30.78 -19.85
CA PRO A 633 -9.34 31.15 -20.13
C PRO A 633 -8.40 30.69 -19.03
N PHE A 634 -7.16 30.39 -19.41
CA PHE A 634 -6.07 30.12 -18.47
C PHE A 634 -4.76 30.70 -18.96
N LYS A 635 -3.92 31.15 -18.01
CA LYS A 635 -2.54 31.52 -18.29
C LYS A 635 -1.70 30.24 -18.40
N SER A 636 -0.63 30.28 -19.17
CA SER A 636 0.34 29.18 -19.25
C SER A 636 1.75 29.67 -18.98
N LEU A 637 2.48 28.90 -18.18
CA LEU A 637 3.87 29.18 -17.86
C LEU A 637 4.70 27.91 -18.00
N ILE A 638 5.85 28.02 -18.66
CA ILE A 638 6.83 26.96 -18.77
C ILE A 638 8.10 27.45 -18.09
N VAL A 639 8.47 26.80 -16.99
CA VAL A 639 9.75 27.00 -16.31
C VAL A 639 10.68 25.89 -16.80
N GLN A 640 11.45 26.21 -17.84
CA GLN A 640 12.40 25.28 -18.45
C GLN A 640 13.78 25.39 -17.77
N ASN A 641 14.44 24.25 -17.68
CA ASN A 641 15.87 24.21 -17.55
C ASN A 641 16.46 23.99 -18.97
N GLU A 642 17.29 24.90 -19.44
CA GLU A 642 17.87 24.85 -20.79
C GLU A 642 18.63 23.54 -21.09
N ASN A 643 19.01 22.78 -20.04
CA ASN A 643 19.73 21.51 -20.14
C ASN A 643 18.93 20.30 -19.60
N LEU A 644 17.60 20.36 -19.58
CA LEU A 644 16.78 19.31 -18.92
C LEU A 644 17.05 17.94 -19.53
N PHE A 645 17.46 17.65 -20.62
CA PHE A 645 17.82 16.33 -21.15
C PHE A 645 19.22 16.34 -21.81
N GLY A 646 20.03 17.36 -21.52
CA GLY A 646 21.38 17.49 -22.09
C GLY A 646 22.33 16.35 -21.70
N GLY A 647 22.11 15.72 -20.55
CA GLY A 647 22.87 14.57 -20.05
C GLY A 647 22.28 13.20 -20.41
N THR A 648 21.11 13.16 -21.05
CA THR A 648 20.44 11.90 -21.42
C THR A 648 20.76 11.55 -22.87
N LYS A 649 21.49 10.45 -23.09
CA LYS A 649 21.67 9.85 -24.41
C LYS A 649 20.52 8.86 -24.67
N ILE A 650 19.91 8.90 -25.87
CA ILE A 650 18.92 7.92 -26.31
C ILE A 650 19.58 7.07 -27.39
N PHE A 651 19.64 5.76 -27.16
CA PHE A 651 20.12 4.82 -28.16
C PHE A 651 18.94 4.00 -28.72
N ILE A 652 18.85 3.91 -30.04
CA ILE A 652 17.81 3.19 -30.78
C ILE A 652 18.47 2.13 -31.64
N PRO A 653 18.35 0.83 -31.32
CA PRO A 653 18.93 -0.24 -32.11
C PRO A 653 18.34 -0.32 -33.53
N GLU A 654 19.21 -0.48 -34.54
CA GLU A 654 18.79 -0.65 -35.94
C GLU A 654 18.74 -2.14 -36.36
N ASP A 655 19.47 -2.99 -35.70
CA ASP A 655 19.67 -4.41 -35.97
C ASP A 655 18.66 -5.35 -35.32
N ILE A 656 17.67 -4.81 -34.62
CA ILE A 656 16.60 -5.62 -33.99
C ILE A 656 15.39 -5.75 -34.90
N PRO A 657 14.56 -6.83 -34.77
CA PRO A 657 13.25 -6.93 -35.44
C PRO A 657 12.27 -5.82 -35.02
N ALA A 658 11.16 -5.72 -35.75
CA ALA A 658 10.06 -4.84 -35.32
C ALA A 658 9.42 -5.39 -34.03
N TYR A 659 8.86 -4.49 -33.21
CA TYR A 659 8.20 -4.90 -31.97
C TYR A 659 7.09 -5.93 -32.19
N ASP A 660 7.32 -7.17 -31.76
CA ASP A 660 6.32 -8.22 -31.66
C ASP A 660 6.60 -9.08 -30.42
N ILE A 661 5.60 -9.29 -29.57
CA ILE A 661 5.72 -10.08 -28.32
C ILE A 661 5.78 -11.60 -28.60
N ASN A 662 5.45 -12.04 -29.80
CA ASN A 662 5.49 -13.43 -30.23
C ASN A 662 6.67 -13.73 -31.15
N ASP A 663 7.51 -12.76 -31.42
CA ASP A 663 8.72 -12.91 -32.22
C ASP A 663 9.90 -13.26 -31.31
N ASP A 664 10.39 -14.49 -31.41
CA ASP A 664 11.51 -14.99 -30.61
C ASP A 664 12.80 -14.24 -30.93
N ASP A 665 13.00 -13.80 -32.17
CA ASP A 665 14.17 -13.01 -32.57
C ASP A 665 14.16 -11.63 -31.90
N PHE A 666 12.97 -11.03 -31.74
CA PHE A 666 12.83 -9.76 -31.00
C PHE A 666 13.13 -9.95 -29.50
N ILE A 667 12.66 -11.05 -28.90
CA ILE A 667 12.91 -11.36 -27.49
C ILE A 667 14.42 -11.63 -27.26
N ALA A 668 15.04 -12.43 -28.15
CA ALA A 668 16.46 -12.73 -28.11
C ALA A 668 17.32 -11.46 -28.24
N ALA A 669 16.94 -10.54 -29.13
CA ALA A 669 17.63 -9.26 -29.28
C ALA A 669 17.58 -8.40 -28.01
N ILE A 670 16.44 -8.35 -27.30
CA ILE A 670 16.35 -7.66 -26.00
C ILE A 670 17.33 -8.26 -25.00
N VAL A 671 17.36 -9.58 -24.87
CA VAL A 671 18.25 -10.30 -23.95
C VAL A 671 19.72 -10.06 -24.29
N GLU A 672 20.06 -10.06 -25.58
CA GLU A 672 21.41 -9.79 -26.06
C GLU A 672 21.87 -8.36 -25.65
N TYR A 673 21.07 -7.34 -25.89
CA TYR A 673 21.39 -5.96 -25.49
C TYR A 673 21.49 -5.81 -23.96
N ILE A 674 20.69 -6.51 -23.19
CA ILE A 674 20.82 -6.57 -21.73
C ILE A 674 22.18 -7.21 -21.37
N ALA A 675 22.49 -8.36 -21.94
CA ALA A 675 23.75 -9.07 -21.68
C ALA A 675 24.98 -8.24 -22.07
N VAL A 676 24.95 -7.54 -23.20
CA VAL A 676 26.02 -6.61 -23.62
C VAL A 676 26.17 -5.49 -22.60
N TYR A 677 25.10 -4.89 -22.13
CA TYR A 677 25.19 -3.84 -21.10
C TYR A 677 25.82 -4.37 -19.81
N LEU A 678 25.38 -5.52 -19.34
CA LEU A 678 25.87 -6.12 -18.09
C LEU A 678 27.36 -6.52 -18.20
N SER A 679 27.76 -7.11 -19.33
CA SER A 679 29.14 -7.55 -19.54
C SER A 679 30.12 -6.37 -19.70
N GLU A 680 29.74 -5.30 -20.41
CA GLU A 680 30.62 -4.14 -20.64
C GLU A 680 30.70 -3.21 -19.42
N THR A 681 29.64 -3.13 -18.60
CA THR A 681 29.60 -2.14 -17.51
C THR A 681 29.68 -2.74 -16.11
N GLY A 682 29.25 -3.97 -15.92
CA GLY A 682 29.11 -4.60 -14.59
C GLY A 682 28.08 -3.90 -13.69
N GLN A 683 27.30 -2.95 -14.21
CA GLN A 683 26.38 -2.12 -13.43
C GLN A 683 24.95 -2.67 -13.44
N LYS A 684 24.20 -2.33 -12.41
CA LYS A 684 22.79 -2.70 -12.34
C LYS A 684 21.94 -2.00 -13.41
N LEU A 685 20.86 -2.67 -13.81
CA LEU A 685 20.03 -2.27 -14.92
C LEU A 685 18.55 -2.32 -14.57
N MET A 686 17.76 -1.39 -15.12
CA MET A 686 16.32 -1.44 -15.10
C MET A 686 15.77 -1.60 -16.51
N VAL A 687 14.86 -2.57 -16.69
CA VAL A 687 14.17 -2.81 -17.97
C VAL A 687 12.66 -2.67 -17.77
N LEU A 688 12.05 -1.78 -18.55
CA LEU A 688 10.60 -1.51 -18.48
C LEU A 688 9.87 -2.14 -19.66
N PHE A 689 8.88 -2.95 -19.31
CA PHE A 689 8.04 -3.69 -20.25
C PHE A 689 6.64 -3.07 -20.37
N SER A 690 6.03 -3.20 -21.53
CA SER A 690 4.65 -2.76 -21.76
C SER A 690 3.60 -3.70 -21.15
N ASN A 691 3.95 -4.97 -20.90
CA ASN A 691 3.06 -5.98 -20.32
C ASN A 691 3.87 -7.10 -19.65
N PHE A 692 3.17 -7.88 -18.80
CA PHE A 692 3.78 -9.02 -18.10
C PHE A 692 4.15 -10.19 -19.03
N GLU A 693 3.46 -10.37 -20.15
CA GLU A 693 3.72 -11.49 -21.06
C GLU A 693 5.11 -11.38 -21.69
N LEU A 694 5.49 -10.20 -22.21
CA LEU A 694 6.84 -9.96 -22.73
C LEU A 694 7.89 -10.05 -21.62
N LEU A 695 7.58 -9.51 -20.43
CA LEU A 695 8.48 -9.58 -19.28
C LEU A 695 8.77 -11.05 -18.91
N ASP A 696 7.73 -11.89 -18.85
CA ASP A 696 7.86 -13.30 -18.50
C ASP A 696 8.68 -14.05 -19.54
N LYS A 697 8.44 -13.84 -20.85
CA LYS A 697 9.22 -14.43 -21.93
C LYS A 697 10.70 -14.00 -21.89
N VAL A 698 10.98 -12.70 -21.75
CA VAL A 698 12.38 -12.22 -21.63
C VAL A 698 13.07 -12.83 -20.42
N HIS A 699 12.36 -12.95 -19.28
CA HIS A 699 12.92 -13.59 -18.09
C HIS A 699 13.27 -15.09 -18.33
N GLU A 700 12.42 -15.83 -19.06
CA GLU A 700 12.71 -17.22 -19.43
C GLU A 700 13.98 -17.32 -20.28
N TYR A 701 14.16 -16.45 -21.26
CA TYR A 701 15.35 -16.43 -22.10
C TYR A 701 16.65 -16.00 -21.35
N THR A 702 16.53 -15.28 -20.22
CA THR A 702 17.73 -14.93 -19.42
C THR A 702 18.39 -16.14 -18.75
N ALA A 703 17.64 -17.22 -18.51
CA ALA A 703 18.14 -18.42 -17.85
C ALA A 703 19.22 -19.16 -18.68
N ASP A 704 19.21 -19.00 -20.00
CA ASP A 704 20.12 -19.67 -20.92
C ASP A 704 21.40 -18.87 -21.23
N VAL A 705 21.56 -17.68 -20.62
CA VAL A 705 22.68 -16.77 -20.91
C VAL A 705 23.60 -16.61 -19.71
N GLN A 706 24.82 -17.08 -19.81
CA GLN A 706 25.81 -17.13 -18.73
C GLN A 706 26.08 -15.78 -18.04
N THR A 707 26.00 -14.67 -18.77
CA THR A 707 26.21 -13.32 -18.21
C THR A 707 25.27 -12.99 -17.04
N PHE A 708 24.10 -13.61 -16.98
CA PHE A 708 23.13 -13.36 -15.93
C PHE A 708 23.41 -14.12 -14.62
N GLU A 709 24.31 -15.12 -14.62
CA GLU A 709 24.68 -15.86 -13.41
C GLU A 709 25.29 -14.96 -12.34
N ASP A 710 25.97 -13.89 -12.74
CA ASP A 710 26.60 -12.92 -11.85
C ASP A 710 25.67 -11.82 -11.33
N PHE A 711 24.39 -11.85 -11.73
CA PHE A 711 23.42 -10.80 -11.39
C PHE A 711 22.14 -11.38 -10.77
N VAL A 712 21.62 -10.68 -9.76
CA VAL A 712 20.30 -11.02 -9.19
C VAL A 712 19.21 -10.46 -10.10
N ILE A 713 18.35 -11.33 -10.64
CA ILE A 713 17.20 -10.91 -11.45
C ILE A 713 16.00 -10.67 -10.56
N LEU A 714 15.60 -9.41 -10.42
CA LEU A 714 14.42 -8.97 -9.71
C LEU A 714 13.24 -8.89 -10.71
N ARG A 715 12.38 -9.90 -10.70
CA ARG A 715 11.23 -9.97 -11.59
C ARG A 715 9.97 -9.47 -10.91
N GLN A 716 9.27 -8.54 -11.55
CA GLN A 716 7.93 -8.15 -11.13
C GLN A 716 6.91 -9.23 -11.53
N THR A 717 6.11 -9.65 -10.58
CA THR A 717 4.92 -10.49 -10.80
C THR A 717 3.66 -9.69 -10.50
N ARG A 718 2.49 -10.22 -10.86
CA ARG A 718 1.20 -9.56 -10.58
C ARG A 718 0.91 -9.40 -9.07
N MET A 719 1.59 -10.18 -8.23
CA MET A 719 1.45 -10.17 -6.77
C MET A 719 2.61 -9.46 -6.06
N SER A 720 3.67 -9.08 -6.77
CA SER A 720 4.82 -8.41 -6.17
C SER A 720 4.49 -6.98 -5.76
N SER A 721 4.96 -6.57 -4.59
CA SER A 721 5.00 -5.14 -4.23
C SER A 721 6.12 -4.46 -5.02
N SER A 722 5.76 -3.42 -5.78
CA SER A 722 6.74 -2.61 -6.51
C SER A 722 7.72 -1.91 -5.56
N GLU A 723 7.26 -1.52 -4.37
CA GLU A 723 8.07 -0.88 -3.32
C GLU A 723 9.14 -1.83 -2.78
N LYS A 724 8.77 -3.09 -2.51
CA LYS A 724 9.71 -4.12 -2.05
C LYS A 724 10.79 -4.41 -3.10
N LEU A 725 10.38 -4.59 -4.36
CA LEU A 725 11.34 -4.81 -5.46
C LEU A 725 12.28 -3.63 -5.63
N LEU A 726 11.76 -2.40 -5.49
CA LEU A 726 12.58 -1.20 -5.59
C LEU A 726 13.55 -1.07 -4.42
N SER A 727 13.13 -1.40 -3.20
CA SER A 727 14.00 -1.45 -2.04
C SER A 727 15.15 -2.45 -2.25
N GLN A 728 14.85 -3.66 -2.72
CA GLN A 728 15.87 -4.67 -3.04
C GLN A 728 16.82 -4.17 -4.15
N PHE A 729 16.28 -3.56 -5.20
CA PHE A 729 17.05 -2.99 -6.29
C PHE A 729 18.02 -1.88 -5.82
N ASN A 730 17.61 -1.08 -4.85
CA ASN A 730 18.45 -0.03 -4.30
C ASN A 730 19.63 -0.60 -3.47
N HIS A 731 19.40 -1.68 -2.73
CA HIS A 731 20.43 -2.28 -1.85
C HIS A 731 21.41 -3.22 -2.57
N LEU A 732 21.02 -3.80 -3.69
CA LEU A 732 21.87 -4.72 -4.44
C LEU A 732 22.78 -3.96 -5.41
N ASP A 733 24.07 -4.31 -5.49
CA ASP A 733 25.00 -3.69 -6.42
C ASP A 733 24.97 -4.31 -7.81
N ARG A 734 24.75 -5.62 -7.93
CA ARG A 734 24.64 -6.36 -9.18
C ARG A 734 23.25 -6.97 -9.33
N CYS A 735 22.36 -6.25 -9.99
CA CYS A 735 20.99 -6.73 -10.20
C CYS A 735 20.36 -6.15 -11.46
N VAL A 736 19.40 -6.88 -12.01
CA VAL A 736 18.53 -6.45 -13.11
C VAL A 736 17.09 -6.43 -12.62
N LEU A 737 16.43 -5.28 -12.68
CA LEU A 737 15.01 -5.14 -12.37
C LEU A 737 14.18 -5.22 -13.66
N LEU A 738 13.40 -6.26 -13.81
CA LEU A 738 12.40 -6.43 -14.87
C LEU A 738 11.04 -5.97 -14.34
N GLY A 739 10.57 -4.81 -14.83
CA GLY A 739 9.34 -4.19 -14.33
C GLY A 739 8.41 -3.69 -15.43
N THR A 740 7.19 -3.34 -15.05
CA THR A 740 6.18 -2.75 -15.95
C THR A 740 5.93 -1.27 -15.63
N SER A 741 4.91 -0.68 -16.21
CA SER A 741 4.53 0.74 -16.03
C SER A 741 4.37 1.20 -14.58
N SER A 742 4.22 0.29 -13.60
CA SER A 742 4.21 0.64 -12.18
C SER A 742 5.54 1.25 -11.70
N PHE A 743 6.63 1.02 -12.43
CA PHE A 743 7.94 1.61 -12.18
C PHE A 743 8.19 2.89 -13.00
N ASN A 744 7.25 3.35 -13.82
CA ASN A 744 7.39 4.63 -14.52
C ASN A 744 7.43 5.82 -13.57
N GLU A 745 7.03 5.65 -12.30
CA GLU A 745 6.98 6.69 -11.28
C GLU A 745 7.60 6.25 -9.96
N GLY A 746 8.06 7.21 -9.15
CA GLY A 746 8.57 6.94 -7.79
C GLY A 746 10.04 6.51 -7.69
N ILE A 747 10.77 6.27 -8.80
CA ILE A 747 12.15 5.79 -8.78
C ILE A 747 13.14 6.94 -8.81
N ASN A 748 14.17 6.86 -7.99
CA ASN A 748 15.34 7.70 -8.07
C ASN A 748 16.53 6.88 -8.60
N MET A 749 16.75 6.87 -9.92
CA MET A 749 17.82 6.09 -10.54
C MET A 749 19.21 6.52 -10.06
N GLN A 750 19.41 7.81 -9.83
CA GLN A 750 20.69 8.34 -9.33
C GLN A 750 21.01 7.84 -7.92
N ALA A 751 20.01 7.81 -7.03
CA ALA A 751 20.19 7.27 -5.69
C ALA A 751 20.43 5.74 -5.70
N SER A 752 19.92 5.04 -6.72
CA SER A 752 20.18 3.61 -6.91
C SER A 752 21.53 3.30 -7.57
N GLY A 753 22.26 4.30 -8.08
CA GLY A 753 23.51 4.09 -8.83
C GLY A 753 23.31 3.53 -10.26
N THR A 754 22.11 3.61 -10.81
CA THR A 754 21.77 3.08 -12.13
C THR A 754 21.94 4.15 -13.19
N LYS A 755 22.73 3.87 -14.24
CA LYS A 755 22.99 4.81 -15.35
C LYS A 755 22.20 4.50 -16.61
N CYS A 756 21.63 3.30 -16.74
CA CYS A 756 20.88 2.88 -17.92
C CYS A 756 19.46 2.45 -17.56
N LEU A 757 18.51 2.87 -18.39
CA LEU A 757 17.15 2.40 -18.40
C LEU A 757 16.83 1.87 -19.81
N MET A 758 16.29 0.68 -19.89
CA MET A 758 15.84 0.08 -21.15
C MET A 758 14.31 0.11 -21.24
N LEU A 759 13.78 0.57 -22.34
CA LEU A 759 12.34 0.66 -22.61
C LEU A 759 12.01 -0.20 -23.84
N THR A 760 11.26 -1.27 -23.63
CA THR A 760 10.96 -2.24 -24.70
C THR A 760 9.95 -1.72 -25.72
N LYS A 761 9.12 -0.74 -25.33
CA LYS A 761 8.06 -0.17 -26.17
C LYS A 761 7.74 1.26 -25.76
N LEU A 762 7.40 2.10 -26.73
CA LEU A 762 6.81 3.42 -26.45
C LEU A 762 5.53 3.27 -25.61
N PRO A 763 5.35 4.11 -24.58
CA PRO A 763 4.31 3.95 -23.56
C PRO A 763 2.91 4.44 -24.07
N PHE A 764 2.48 3.97 -25.23
CA PHE A 764 1.14 4.25 -25.73
C PHE A 764 0.09 3.55 -24.86
N PRO A 765 -1.01 4.23 -24.52
CA PRO A 765 -2.13 3.58 -23.86
C PRO A 765 -2.73 2.47 -24.75
N VAL A 766 -3.42 1.52 -24.13
CA VAL A 766 -4.10 0.45 -24.87
C VAL A 766 -5.11 1.08 -25.83
N PRO A 767 -5.04 0.77 -27.15
CA PRO A 767 -5.94 1.36 -28.13
C PRO A 767 -7.40 1.06 -27.77
N LYS A 768 -8.17 2.09 -27.49
CA LYS A 768 -9.64 2.01 -27.49
C LYS A 768 -10.06 2.02 -28.96
N LYS A 769 -11.14 1.29 -29.35
CA LYS A 769 -11.72 1.42 -30.69
C LYS A 769 -12.04 2.88 -30.94
N SER A 770 -11.12 3.64 -31.51
CA SER A 770 -11.18 5.07 -31.53
C SER A 770 -10.95 5.63 -32.91
N ASP A 771 -11.69 6.66 -33.18
CA ASP A 771 -11.49 7.61 -34.23
C ASP A 771 -10.04 8.14 -34.21
N PHE A 772 -9.42 8.28 -35.39
CA PHE A 772 -8.06 8.79 -35.56
C PHE A 772 -7.83 10.16 -34.88
N ARG A 773 -8.90 10.98 -34.72
CA ARG A 773 -8.88 12.25 -33.98
C ARG A 773 -8.60 12.03 -32.48
N ASN A 774 -9.11 10.96 -31.87
CA ASN A 774 -8.91 10.66 -30.46
C ASN A 774 -7.46 10.29 -30.18
N PHE A 775 -6.80 9.61 -31.10
CA PHE A 775 -5.38 9.26 -30.98
C PHE A 775 -4.50 10.51 -30.81
N TYR A 776 -4.63 11.50 -31.68
CA TYR A 776 -3.82 12.72 -31.60
C TYR A 776 -4.19 13.61 -30.42
N LYS A 777 -5.46 13.64 -30.02
CA LYS A 777 -5.94 14.50 -28.93
C LYS A 777 -5.65 13.92 -27.53
N ASN A 778 -5.61 12.59 -27.39
CA ASN A 778 -5.54 11.93 -26.09
C ASN A 778 -4.37 10.95 -25.96
N ASP A 779 -4.26 9.96 -26.87
CA ASP A 779 -3.33 8.84 -26.69
C ASP A 779 -1.87 9.25 -26.95
N LEU A 780 -1.64 10.09 -27.96
CA LEU A 780 -0.29 10.57 -28.26
C LEU A 780 0.25 11.54 -27.19
N PRO A 781 -0.49 12.54 -26.69
CA PRO A 781 -0.08 13.35 -25.56
C PRO A 781 0.27 12.53 -24.32
N GLU A 782 -0.56 11.56 -23.97
CA GLU A 782 -0.31 10.68 -22.82
C GLU A 782 0.99 9.87 -22.99
N ALA A 783 1.22 9.32 -24.18
CA ALA A 783 2.46 8.59 -24.48
C ALA A 783 3.70 9.49 -24.38
N VAL A 784 3.63 10.73 -24.86
CA VAL A 784 4.71 11.72 -24.76
C VAL A 784 5.00 12.07 -23.30
N PHE A 785 3.97 12.30 -22.48
CA PHE A 785 4.15 12.56 -21.06
C PHE A 785 4.86 11.42 -20.36
N GLN A 786 4.40 10.19 -20.54
CA GLN A 786 5.02 9.02 -19.92
C GLN A 786 6.47 8.84 -20.40
N PHE A 787 6.74 9.04 -21.68
CA PHE A 787 8.10 8.96 -22.22
C PHE A 787 9.03 10.02 -21.62
N ARG A 788 8.60 11.28 -21.56
CA ARG A 788 9.36 12.37 -20.93
C ARG A 788 9.61 12.09 -19.44
N GLN A 789 8.66 11.51 -18.74
CA GLN A 789 8.82 11.11 -17.33
C GLN A 789 9.85 10.00 -17.17
N ILE A 790 9.79 8.97 -18.00
CA ILE A 790 10.77 7.88 -18.02
C ILE A 790 12.17 8.44 -18.29
N ALA A 791 12.34 9.29 -19.31
CA ALA A 791 13.61 9.92 -19.62
C ALA A 791 14.10 10.86 -18.50
N GLY A 792 13.21 11.60 -17.87
CA GLY A 792 13.52 12.47 -16.72
C GLY A 792 13.96 11.73 -15.45
N ARG A 793 13.90 10.38 -15.44
CA ARG A 793 14.49 9.57 -14.36
C ARG A 793 15.95 9.26 -14.60
N VAL A 794 16.33 9.20 -15.85
CA VAL A 794 17.74 9.02 -16.27
C VAL A 794 18.56 10.26 -15.90
N GLN A 795 17.97 11.45 -16.06
CA GLN A 795 18.59 12.72 -15.67
C GLN A 795 17.65 13.55 -14.81
N ARG A 796 18.01 13.82 -13.57
CA ARG A 796 17.26 14.68 -12.61
C ARG A 796 17.90 16.04 -12.42
N ARG A 797 19.22 16.09 -12.49
CA ARG A 797 20.03 17.32 -12.35
C ARG A 797 20.79 17.60 -13.66
N PRO A 798 21.16 18.84 -13.92
CA PRO A 798 21.91 19.17 -15.12
C PRO A 798 23.24 18.41 -15.26
N GLU A 799 23.85 18.06 -14.14
CA GLU A 799 25.10 17.31 -14.08
C GLU A 799 24.97 15.81 -14.27
N ASP A 800 23.76 15.25 -14.11
CA ASP A 800 23.50 13.82 -14.27
C ASP A 800 23.72 13.37 -15.71
N ARG A 801 24.29 12.19 -15.89
CA ARG A 801 24.49 11.52 -17.17
C ARG A 801 23.82 10.17 -17.15
N GLY A 802 23.21 9.77 -18.26
CA GLY A 802 22.63 8.45 -18.36
C GLY A 802 22.14 8.08 -19.75
N LEU A 803 21.77 6.83 -19.91
CA LEU A 803 21.38 6.21 -21.17
C LEU A 803 19.95 5.69 -21.11
N LEU A 804 19.15 6.05 -22.10
CA LEU A 804 17.85 5.44 -22.39
C LEU A 804 17.98 4.60 -23.66
N LEU A 805 17.93 3.28 -23.52
CA LEU A 805 17.87 2.35 -24.65
C LEU A 805 16.41 2.09 -25.02
N LEU A 806 16.02 2.36 -26.26
CA LEU A 806 14.65 2.21 -26.74
C LEU A 806 14.55 1.20 -27.87
N PHE A 807 13.84 0.09 -27.64
CA PHE A 807 13.65 -0.97 -28.63
C PHE A 807 12.50 -0.72 -29.62
N ASP A 808 11.74 0.36 -29.48
CA ASP A 808 10.60 0.64 -30.34
C ASP A 808 10.97 1.59 -31.49
N LYS A 809 11.21 1.01 -32.67
CA LYS A 809 11.59 1.77 -33.89
C LYS A 809 10.53 2.75 -34.40
N ARG A 810 9.27 2.67 -33.92
CA ARG A 810 8.20 3.61 -34.32
C ARG A 810 8.53 5.06 -33.97
N ILE A 811 9.44 5.29 -32.99
CA ILE A 811 9.92 6.63 -32.65
C ILE A 811 10.63 7.30 -33.83
N LEU A 812 11.16 6.52 -34.77
CA LEU A 812 11.83 7.00 -35.99
C LEU A 812 10.84 7.40 -37.10
N ASP A 813 9.58 7.01 -36.99
CA ASP A 813 8.54 7.41 -37.94
C ASP A 813 8.39 8.94 -37.92
N ARG A 814 8.42 9.56 -39.10
CA ARG A 814 8.33 11.02 -39.28
C ARG A 814 7.11 11.64 -38.58
N LYS A 815 6.03 10.88 -38.42
CA LYS A 815 4.81 11.33 -37.74
C LYS A 815 4.97 11.54 -36.24
N TYR A 816 5.84 10.74 -35.60
CA TYR A 816 6.02 10.76 -34.14
C TYR A 816 7.34 11.35 -33.72
N ARG A 817 8.38 11.24 -34.54
CA ARG A 817 9.76 11.62 -34.20
C ARG A 817 9.85 12.97 -33.52
N ASN A 818 9.31 14.01 -34.15
CA ASN A 818 9.39 15.36 -33.62
C ASN A 818 8.59 15.53 -32.31
N THR A 819 7.51 14.77 -32.13
CA THR A 819 6.65 14.86 -30.94
C THR A 819 7.36 14.31 -29.69
N PHE A 820 8.10 13.22 -29.84
CA PHE A 820 8.83 12.60 -28.72
C PHE A 820 10.22 13.20 -28.52
N LEU A 821 10.96 13.44 -29.60
CA LEU A 821 12.40 13.74 -29.55
C LEU A 821 12.72 15.25 -29.52
N LYS A 822 11.79 16.14 -29.77
CA LYS A 822 12.04 17.61 -29.78
C LYS A 822 12.58 18.17 -28.44
N TYR A 823 12.42 17.41 -27.33
CA TYR A 823 12.87 17.80 -26.01
C TYR A 823 14.34 17.41 -25.73
N PHE A 824 14.95 16.65 -26.64
CA PHE A 824 16.31 16.14 -26.52
C PHE A 824 17.22 16.80 -27.53
N PRO A 825 18.47 17.12 -27.17
CA PRO A 825 19.45 17.54 -28.14
C PRO A 825 19.60 16.50 -29.27
N SER A 826 19.68 16.94 -30.53
CA SER A 826 19.74 16.04 -31.69
C SER A 826 20.96 15.12 -31.67
N GLU A 827 22.07 15.59 -31.12
CA GLU A 827 23.34 14.88 -30.93
C GLU A 827 23.25 13.75 -29.88
N ASN A 828 22.24 13.83 -29.00
CA ASN A 828 22.01 12.82 -27.97
C ASN A 828 21.14 11.66 -28.45
N VAL A 829 20.54 11.74 -29.63
CA VAL A 829 19.75 10.67 -30.24
C VAL A 829 20.58 9.87 -31.21
N ILE A 830 21.02 8.71 -30.79
CA ILE A 830 21.98 7.85 -31.47
C ILE A 830 21.24 6.64 -32.05
N GLN A 831 21.46 6.32 -33.30
CA GLN A 831 20.98 5.11 -33.96
C GLN A 831 22.20 4.25 -34.30
N GLY A 832 22.09 2.93 -34.14
CA GLY A 832 23.20 2.03 -34.42
C GLY A 832 22.90 0.57 -34.11
N ASP A 833 23.87 -0.25 -34.32
CA ASP A 833 23.90 -1.69 -34.06
C ASP A 833 24.54 -2.03 -32.70
N GLY A 834 24.62 -3.31 -32.38
CA GLY A 834 25.20 -3.79 -31.12
C GLY A 834 26.68 -3.37 -30.92
N GLU A 835 27.48 -3.22 -31.98
CA GLU A 835 28.87 -2.73 -31.87
C GLU A 835 28.92 -1.23 -31.57
N SER A 836 28.04 -0.45 -32.18
CA SER A 836 27.87 0.97 -31.88
C SER A 836 27.40 1.17 -30.43
N PHE A 837 26.56 0.29 -29.91
CA PHE A 837 26.12 0.28 -28.51
C PHE A 837 27.31 0.02 -27.56
N LYS A 838 28.12 -1.00 -27.82
CA LYS A 838 29.35 -1.27 -27.02
C LYS A 838 30.28 -0.07 -26.98
N GLY A 839 30.48 0.59 -28.13
CA GLY A 839 31.28 1.82 -28.22
C GLY A 839 30.73 2.92 -27.31
N LEU A 840 29.41 3.13 -27.34
CA LEU A 840 28.75 4.11 -26.50
C LEU A 840 28.84 3.81 -24.99
N LEU A 841 28.83 2.54 -24.59
CA LEU A 841 28.95 2.14 -23.17
C LEU A 841 30.33 2.42 -22.59
N ARG A 842 31.39 2.38 -23.39
CA ARG A 842 32.75 2.71 -22.96
C ARG A 842 32.94 4.21 -22.70
N ASP A 843 32.07 5.05 -23.28
CA ASP A 843 32.08 6.51 -23.14
C ASP A 843 31.14 7.02 -22.02
N LEU A 844 30.41 6.12 -21.32
CA LEU A 844 29.49 6.38 -20.24
C LEU A 844 30.17 6.20 -18.87
#